data_13af2d224647bb6e9f43ee3374d55bbf
#
_entry.id   13af2d224647bb6e9f43ee3374d55bbf
#
_cell.length_a   1.000
_cell.length_b   1.000
_cell.length_c   1.000
_cell.angle_alpha   90.00
_cell.angle_beta   90.00
_cell.angle_gamma   90.00
#
_symmetry.space_group_name_H-M   'P 1'
#
loop_
_entity.id
_entity.type
_entity.pdbx_description
1 polymer ?
#
loop_
_entity_poly.entity_id
_entity_poly.type
_entity_poly.pdbx_seq_one_letter_code
_entity_poly.pdbx_strand_id
1 'polypeptide(L)'
;MLSYFRRVSNSKIGTWIMAAILVAILAGFALADISNFGSGNIGFGGMSSTTLARAGDQEVSEREMSDAMQRHLQEVRQENPNADYSTIIGDFDAILDALVDQRALIAFADNYGFHLSKRLIDAEIAQIPQAKGLNGQFSDQAYQQFLARQRMTDAEVRQIIAGSLLQRLMLTPVAVNARVSVGMARPYASMMLEEREGDAVAIPLDPFKAGLKPTDADIQQFYTANRNRYMVPEQRALRMAMIGPEQVANVSATPQEIAAYYNANQATYGTKDTRNLTQVVVPDQATANAIAARAKSGQALAAAAAPAGSNAAVTSVTGQTRQAYASTAGDKVAAAVFAAPSGAVVGPVQSDFGWVVVKVDSAKTVGGKSLAEATPEIAAKLNADKHKNAIEDIIDKLQDALDNGSNFTEAAAAAKLPVTTTPLVFANGTSKGDPNFKLDAKLAPAIKTGFDIAPNDPPEIVALGGDQGYVMVSPAQVVAAAPAPLASIRDQVASDWLNDQALKRARASAAAIAAKASQGASLADAIKQSGASLPPVRPIAARRIQLAQAQGQVPPPLQLLFTLAQGKSQVAPEPTGKGFYVVKVTTIIPGNATAQPALIGQMQSELQRSASEDYAREFLAAVRADVKAKRNEAAIQTMKTRMVSSGG
;
A
#
# COMPACT_ATOMS: atom_id res chain seq x y z
N MET A 1 28.55 -5.52 -4.92
CA MET A 1 28.64 -6.67 -3.98
C MET A 1 28.53 -8.03 -4.65
N LEU A 2 27.73 -8.20 -5.71
CA LEU A 2 27.58 -9.47 -6.45
C LEU A 2 28.85 -9.91 -7.22
N SER A 3 29.65 -8.99 -7.71
CA SER A 3 30.92 -9.30 -8.43
C SER A 3 32.00 -9.91 -7.51
N TYR A 4 31.99 -9.56 -6.23
CA TYR A 4 32.89 -10.16 -5.23
C TYR A 4 32.49 -11.61 -4.92
N PHE A 5 31.19 -11.89 -4.87
CA PHE A 5 30.66 -13.25 -4.68
C PHE A 5 30.99 -14.17 -5.84
N ARG A 6 30.92 -13.68 -7.08
CA ARG A 6 31.21 -14.47 -8.29
C ARG A 6 32.71 -14.82 -8.44
N ARG A 7 33.62 -13.95 -7.98
CA ARG A 7 35.07 -14.21 -7.98
C ARG A 7 35.48 -15.24 -6.92
N VAL A 8 34.82 -15.24 -5.77
CA VAL A 8 35.05 -16.21 -4.68
C VAL A 8 34.44 -17.57 -5.05
N SER A 9 33.28 -17.61 -5.71
CA SER A 9 32.57 -18.82 -6.11
C SER A 9 33.33 -19.66 -7.14
N ASN A 10 34.12 -19.05 -8.03
CA ASN A 10 34.86 -19.76 -9.12
C ASN A 10 36.27 -20.19 -8.74
N SER A 11 36.74 -19.93 -7.53
CA SER A 11 38.03 -20.44 -7.04
C SER A 11 37.85 -21.78 -6.33
N LYS A 12 38.81 -22.71 -6.47
CA LYS A 12 38.79 -24.01 -5.79
C LYS A 12 38.64 -23.88 -4.27
N ILE A 13 39.10 -22.79 -3.67
CA ILE A 13 38.94 -22.47 -2.25
C ILE A 13 37.52 -21.93 -1.98
N GLY A 14 36.96 -21.12 -2.87
CA GLY A 14 35.60 -20.61 -2.77
C GLY A 14 34.52 -21.68 -2.84
N THR A 15 34.75 -22.72 -3.67
CA THR A 15 33.85 -23.89 -3.74
C THR A 15 33.81 -24.67 -2.43
N TRP A 16 34.97 -24.83 -1.76
CA TRP A 16 35.03 -25.48 -0.44
C TRP A 16 34.41 -24.62 0.68
N ILE A 17 34.57 -23.28 0.61
CA ILE A 17 33.92 -22.36 1.55
C ILE A 17 32.41 -22.35 1.34
N MET A 18 31.94 -22.33 0.08
CA MET A 18 30.51 -22.44 -0.23
C MET A 18 29.91 -23.78 0.21
N ALA A 19 30.63 -24.88 0.01
CA ALA A 19 30.21 -26.21 0.51
C ALA A 19 30.15 -26.26 2.04
N ALA A 20 31.11 -25.64 2.73
CA ALA A 20 31.11 -25.55 4.20
C ALA A 20 29.95 -24.70 4.73
N ILE A 21 29.65 -23.58 4.07
CA ILE A 21 28.49 -22.72 4.40
C ILE A 21 27.18 -23.47 4.13
N LEU A 22 27.09 -24.23 3.03
CA LEU A 22 25.89 -25.01 2.71
C LEU A 22 25.68 -26.16 3.70
N VAL A 23 26.76 -26.81 4.14
CA VAL A 23 26.72 -27.83 5.21
C VAL A 23 26.34 -27.18 6.56
N ALA A 24 26.84 -25.98 6.87
CA ALA A 24 26.48 -25.26 8.09
C ALA A 24 25.01 -24.84 8.09
N ILE A 25 24.48 -24.40 6.93
CA ILE A 25 23.06 -24.05 6.74
C ILE A 25 22.19 -25.32 6.86
N LEU A 26 22.58 -26.44 6.22
CA LEU A 26 21.87 -27.70 6.34
C LEU A 26 21.92 -28.28 7.76
N ALA A 27 23.06 -28.15 8.47
CA ALA A 27 23.17 -28.50 9.88
C ALA A 27 22.30 -27.59 10.77
N GLY A 28 22.21 -26.31 10.46
CA GLY A 28 21.31 -25.35 11.13
C GLY A 28 19.84 -25.72 10.95
N PHE A 29 19.44 -26.13 9.75
CA PHE A 29 18.06 -26.60 9.47
C PHE A 29 17.80 -27.96 10.14
N ALA A 30 18.76 -28.89 10.12
CA ALA A 30 18.63 -30.18 10.81
C ALA A 30 18.55 -30.04 12.33
N LEU A 31 19.26 -29.08 12.93
CA LEU A 31 19.16 -28.76 14.36
C LEU A 31 17.83 -28.05 14.70
N ALA A 32 17.29 -27.20 13.79
CA ALA A 32 15.98 -26.58 13.96
C ALA A 32 14.84 -27.61 13.87
N ASP A 33 14.96 -28.63 12.99
CA ASP A 33 13.96 -29.69 12.86
C ASP A 33 14.03 -30.70 14.04
N ILE A 34 15.22 -30.96 14.61
CA ILE A 34 15.37 -31.83 15.79
C ILE A 34 14.81 -31.13 17.05
N SER A 35 14.85 -29.79 17.15
CA SER A 35 14.25 -29.09 18.28
C SER A 35 12.70 -29.10 18.21
N ASN A 36 12.11 -29.38 17.06
CA ASN A 36 10.66 -29.46 16.88
C ASN A 36 10.09 -30.88 17.09
N PHE A 37 10.94 -31.93 17.14
CA PHE A 37 10.49 -33.32 17.31
C PHE A 37 10.67 -33.88 18.73
N GLY A 38 11.22 -33.11 19.66
CA GLY A 38 11.61 -33.60 20.99
C GLY A 38 11.11 -32.75 22.15
N SER A 39 9.86 -32.30 22.18
CA SER A 39 9.29 -31.70 23.39
C SER A 39 7.87 -32.17 23.64
N GLY A 40 7.72 -33.45 24.03
CA GLY A 40 6.65 -33.85 24.91
C GLY A 40 6.86 -33.23 26.28
N ASN A 41 6.04 -32.28 26.60
CA ASN A 41 5.54 -31.90 27.91
C ASN A 41 6.37 -32.20 29.16
N ILE A 42 7.21 -31.25 29.61
CA ILE A 42 7.43 -30.99 31.06
C ILE A 42 7.62 -29.49 31.22
N GLY A 43 6.77 -28.87 32.08
CA GLY A 43 6.56 -27.47 32.28
C GLY A 43 7.78 -26.65 32.69
N PHE A 44 7.89 -25.55 32.06
CA PHE A 44 8.20 -24.22 32.61
C PHE A 44 7.81 -23.22 31.52
N GLY A 45 6.86 -22.32 31.82
CA GLY A 45 6.15 -21.48 30.85
C GLY A 45 7.00 -20.45 30.09
N GLY A 46 7.79 -20.92 29.12
CA GLY A 46 8.42 -20.07 28.12
C GLY A 46 7.55 -20.00 26.86
N MET A 47 7.26 -18.78 26.38
CA MET A 47 6.62 -18.59 25.07
C MET A 47 7.54 -19.08 23.96
N SER A 48 6.99 -19.74 22.92
CA SER A 48 7.76 -20.13 21.73
C SER A 48 8.22 -18.85 20.98
N SER A 49 9.26 -18.97 20.17
CA SER A 49 9.77 -17.85 19.37
C SER A 49 8.76 -17.30 18.35
N THR A 50 7.70 -18.05 18.06
CA THR A 50 6.61 -17.68 17.14
C THR A 50 5.38 -17.08 17.84
N THR A 51 5.39 -17.00 19.19
CA THR A 51 4.29 -16.44 19.98
C THR A 51 4.61 -15.01 20.37
N LEU A 52 3.77 -14.06 19.96
CA LEU A 52 3.91 -12.63 20.27
C LEU A 52 3.30 -12.26 21.63
N ALA A 53 2.21 -12.93 22.00
CA ALA A 53 1.57 -12.73 23.30
C ALA A 53 0.80 -13.97 23.74
N ARG A 54 0.57 -14.09 25.05
CA ARG A 54 -0.22 -15.16 25.66
C ARG A 54 -1.19 -14.57 26.66
N ALA A 55 -2.43 -15.08 26.68
CA ALA A 55 -3.46 -14.73 27.65
C ALA A 55 -4.11 -16.03 28.18
N GLY A 56 -3.78 -16.46 29.39
CA GLY A 56 -4.11 -17.80 29.89
C GLY A 56 -3.52 -18.89 28.99
N ASP A 57 -4.38 -19.76 28.48
CA ASP A 57 -4.01 -20.82 27.52
C ASP A 57 -4.10 -20.37 26.05
N GLN A 58 -4.53 -19.15 25.80
CA GLN A 58 -4.66 -18.59 24.45
C GLN A 58 -3.36 -17.89 24.03
N GLU A 59 -2.99 -18.04 22.78
CA GLU A 59 -1.78 -17.42 22.21
C GLU A 59 -2.12 -16.55 21.00
N VAL A 60 -1.33 -15.49 20.79
CA VAL A 60 -1.30 -14.71 19.57
C VAL A 60 -0.01 -15.01 18.83
N SER A 61 -0.12 -15.61 17.65
CA SER A 61 1.02 -16.01 16.83
C SER A 61 1.51 -14.91 15.90
N GLU A 62 2.77 -15.01 15.42
CA GLU A 62 3.31 -14.14 14.37
C GLU A 62 2.47 -14.19 13.09
N ARG A 63 1.96 -15.37 12.72
CA ARG A 63 1.13 -15.54 11.52
C ARG A 63 -0.17 -14.73 11.64
N GLU A 64 -0.87 -14.87 12.76
CA GLU A 64 -2.12 -14.14 13.00
C GLU A 64 -1.91 -12.61 12.96
N MET A 65 -0.81 -12.15 13.56
CA MET A 65 -0.44 -10.74 13.51
C MET A 65 -0.08 -10.29 12.09
N SER A 66 0.65 -11.10 11.32
CA SER A 66 0.97 -10.81 9.92
C SER A 66 -0.30 -10.67 9.08
N ASP A 67 -1.25 -11.58 9.24
CA ASP A 67 -2.53 -11.55 8.53
C ASP A 67 -3.37 -10.31 8.92
N ALA A 68 -3.34 -9.91 10.21
CA ALA A 68 -4.00 -8.70 10.68
C ALA A 68 -3.38 -7.42 10.09
N MET A 69 -2.06 -7.32 10.10
CA MET A 69 -1.32 -6.20 9.50
C MET A 69 -1.51 -6.12 7.99
N GLN A 70 -1.57 -7.27 7.30
CA GLN A 70 -1.84 -7.30 5.86
C GLN A 70 -3.25 -6.79 5.53
N ARG A 71 -4.28 -7.16 6.31
CA ARG A 71 -5.63 -6.62 6.14
C ARG A 71 -5.66 -5.13 6.37
N HIS A 72 -5.04 -4.65 7.44
CA HIS A 72 -4.95 -3.22 7.73
C HIS A 72 -4.23 -2.44 6.63
N LEU A 73 -3.13 -2.99 6.08
CA LEU A 73 -2.44 -2.39 4.93
C LEU A 73 -3.35 -2.29 3.70
N GLN A 74 -4.18 -3.30 3.44
CA GLN A 74 -5.14 -3.26 2.33
C GLN A 74 -6.22 -2.19 2.53
N GLU A 75 -6.68 -1.97 3.76
CA GLU A 75 -7.62 -0.89 4.09
C GLU A 75 -6.98 0.49 3.87
N VAL A 76 -5.76 0.70 4.39
CA VAL A 76 -5.03 1.97 4.21
C VAL A 76 -4.71 2.24 2.73
N ARG A 77 -4.45 1.20 1.94
CA ARG A 77 -4.22 1.33 0.48
C ARG A 77 -5.45 1.78 -0.31
N GLN A 78 -6.66 1.66 0.22
CA GLN A 78 -7.85 2.23 -0.42
C GLN A 78 -7.80 3.77 -0.42
N GLU A 79 -7.19 4.38 0.60
CA GLU A 79 -7.04 5.83 0.74
C GLU A 79 -5.66 6.31 0.25
N ASN A 80 -4.61 5.50 0.46
CA ASN A 80 -3.24 5.77 0.04
C ASN A 80 -2.65 4.57 -0.71
N PRO A 81 -2.78 4.50 -2.04
CA PRO A 81 -2.33 3.36 -2.85
C PRO A 81 -0.84 3.00 -2.71
N ASN A 82 0.00 3.96 -2.30
CA ASN A 82 1.44 3.77 -2.12
C ASN A 82 1.83 3.37 -0.68
N ALA A 83 0.86 3.12 0.20
CA ALA A 83 1.15 2.71 1.57
C ALA A 83 1.84 1.33 1.59
N ASP A 84 2.83 1.21 2.46
CA ASP A 84 3.58 0.00 2.75
C ASP A 84 3.61 -0.29 4.25
N TYR A 85 4.33 -1.31 4.69
CA TYR A 85 4.44 -1.62 6.11
C TYR A 85 5.12 -0.52 6.93
N SER A 86 6.01 0.28 6.33
CA SER A 86 6.63 1.41 7.03
C SER A 86 5.61 2.50 7.38
N THR A 87 4.59 2.66 6.54
CA THR A 87 3.49 3.60 6.73
C THR A 87 2.59 3.23 7.93
N ILE A 88 2.35 1.93 8.13
CA ILE A 88 1.39 1.40 9.13
C ILE A 88 2.04 0.77 10.36
N ILE A 89 3.38 0.72 10.44
CA ILE A 89 4.08 0.07 11.56
C ILE A 89 3.77 0.71 12.92
N GLY A 90 3.39 1.99 12.92
CA GLY A 90 2.92 2.69 14.11
C GLY A 90 1.68 2.08 14.76
N ASP A 91 0.82 1.42 13.96
CA ASP A 91 -0.43 0.80 14.41
C ASP A 91 -0.23 -0.62 14.95
N PHE A 92 1.00 -1.18 14.81
CA PHE A 92 1.30 -2.55 15.20
C PHE A 92 0.89 -2.88 16.63
N ASP A 93 1.26 -2.03 17.59
CA ASP A 93 0.94 -2.28 19.00
C ASP A 93 -0.56 -2.24 19.28
N ALA A 94 -1.29 -1.33 18.64
CA ALA A 94 -2.74 -1.23 18.79
C ALA A 94 -3.45 -2.49 18.23
N ILE A 95 -2.99 -3.00 17.07
CA ILE A 95 -3.53 -4.22 16.46
C ILE A 95 -3.20 -5.44 17.33
N LEU A 96 -1.96 -5.53 17.81
CA LEU A 96 -1.56 -6.61 18.73
C LEU A 96 -2.37 -6.58 20.03
N ASP A 97 -2.57 -5.40 20.61
CA ASP A 97 -3.37 -5.25 21.83
C ASP A 97 -4.84 -5.66 21.62
N ALA A 98 -5.42 -5.36 20.45
CA ALA A 98 -6.77 -5.84 20.11
C ALA A 98 -6.84 -7.37 19.99
N LEU A 99 -5.83 -8.02 19.43
CA LEU A 99 -5.73 -9.49 19.39
C LEU A 99 -5.55 -10.08 20.81
N VAL A 100 -4.72 -9.46 21.63
CA VAL A 100 -4.52 -9.88 23.04
C VAL A 100 -5.80 -9.73 23.83
N ASP A 101 -6.56 -8.65 23.65
CA ASP A 101 -7.86 -8.44 24.30
C ASP A 101 -8.86 -9.52 23.93
N GLN A 102 -8.92 -9.86 22.63
CA GLN A 102 -9.79 -10.93 22.16
C GLN A 102 -9.41 -12.27 22.80
N ARG A 103 -8.12 -12.60 22.86
CA ARG A 103 -7.64 -13.82 23.51
C ARG A 103 -7.88 -13.82 25.01
N ALA A 104 -7.68 -12.70 25.65
CA ALA A 104 -7.92 -12.53 27.08
C ALA A 104 -9.41 -12.71 27.43
N LEU A 105 -10.32 -12.18 26.62
CA LEU A 105 -11.76 -12.39 26.79
C LEU A 105 -12.18 -13.84 26.63
N ILE A 106 -11.60 -14.56 25.67
CA ILE A 106 -11.84 -15.99 25.48
C ILE A 106 -11.37 -16.78 26.71
N ALA A 107 -10.10 -16.57 27.13
CA ALA A 107 -9.55 -17.24 28.29
C ALA A 107 -10.33 -16.91 29.59
N PHE A 108 -10.75 -15.68 29.75
CA PHE A 108 -11.59 -15.27 30.88
C PHE A 108 -12.96 -15.96 30.85
N ALA A 109 -13.61 -16.01 29.69
CA ALA A 109 -14.89 -16.69 29.51
C ALA A 109 -14.77 -18.18 29.88
N ASP A 110 -13.72 -18.84 29.40
CA ASP A 110 -13.46 -20.26 29.69
C ASP A 110 -13.21 -20.50 31.19
N ASN A 111 -12.40 -19.66 31.85
CA ASN A 111 -12.09 -19.76 33.27
C ASN A 111 -13.34 -19.62 34.16
N TYR A 112 -14.30 -18.82 33.72
CA TYR A 112 -15.55 -18.59 34.49
C TYR A 112 -16.74 -19.40 33.95
N GLY A 113 -16.52 -20.34 33.02
CA GLY A 113 -17.56 -21.25 32.51
C GLY A 113 -18.59 -20.55 31.62
N PHE A 114 -18.24 -19.38 31.03
CA PHE A 114 -19.08 -18.67 30.10
C PHE A 114 -18.87 -19.19 28.68
N HIS A 115 -19.65 -20.19 28.30
CA HIS A 115 -19.52 -20.84 26.99
C HIS A 115 -20.60 -20.34 26.02
N LEU A 116 -20.16 -19.98 24.80
CA LEU A 116 -21.07 -19.68 23.71
C LEU A 116 -21.67 -20.96 23.13
N SER A 117 -22.99 -21.00 22.95
CA SER A 117 -23.62 -22.14 22.30
C SER A 117 -23.22 -22.20 20.82
N LYS A 118 -22.98 -23.43 20.31
CA LYS A 118 -22.73 -23.65 18.90
C LYS A 118 -23.82 -23.05 18.00
N ARG A 119 -25.06 -23.12 18.45
CA ARG A 119 -26.23 -22.58 17.74
C ARG A 119 -26.18 -21.04 17.58
N LEU A 120 -25.61 -20.33 18.55
CA LEU A 120 -25.45 -18.88 18.44
C LEU A 120 -24.40 -18.52 17.41
N ILE A 121 -23.28 -19.26 17.38
CA ILE A 121 -22.23 -19.06 16.36
C ILE A 121 -22.77 -19.39 14.96
N ASP A 122 -23.52 -20.50 14.79
CA ASP A 122 -24.14 -20.89 13.53
C ASP A 122 -25.12 -19.80 13.03
N ALA A 123 -25.87 -19.18 13.94
CA ALA A 123 -26.79 -18.09 13.60
C ALA A 123 -26.05 -16.85 13.06
N GLU A 124 -24.90 -16.51 13.62
CA GLU A 124 -24.08 -15.39 13.10
C GLU A 124 -23.42 -15.74 11.76
N ILE A 125 -22.93 -16.98 11.57
CA ILE A 125 -22.44 -17.46 10.28
C ILE A 125 -23.51 -17.30 9.19
N ALA A 126 -24.76 -17.64 9.50
CA ALA A 126 -25.87 -17.50 8.58
C ALA A 126 -26.20 -16.04 8.20
N GLN A 127 -25.72 -15.04 8.96
CA GLN A 127 -25.88 -13.61 8.63
C GLN A 127 -24.80 -13.09 7.68
N ILE A 128 -23.69 -13.81 7.46
CA ILE A 128 -22.64 -13.39 6.53
C ILE A 128 -23.23 -13.22 5.14
N PRO A 129 -23.21 -12.01 4.53
CA PRO A 129 -23.83 -11.76 3.23
C PRO A 129 -23.33 -12.68 2.13
N GLN A 130 -22.02 -12.98 2.13
CA GLN A 130 -21.35 -13.82 1.13
C GLN A 130 -21.62 -15.32 1.31
N ALA A 131 -22.20 -15.71 2.45
CA ALA A 131 -22.65 -17.09 2.71
C ALA A 131 -24.13 -17.31 2.35
N LYS A 132 -24.80 -16.29 1.81
CA LYS A 132 -26.22 -16.38 1.38
C LYS A 132 -26.30 -16.77 -0.08
N GLY A 133 -27.23 -17.66 -0.38
CA GLY A 133 -27.60 -18.04 -1.75
C GLY A 133 -28.47 -16.98 -2.44
N LEU A 134 -28.85 -17.23 -3.66
CA LEU A 134 -29.70 -16.34 -4.47
C LEU A 134 -31.08 -16.05 -3.84
N ASN A 135 -31.55 -16.90 -2.94
CA ASN A 135 -32.80 -16.74 -2.19
C ASN A 135 -32.62 -15.89 -0.91
N GLY A 136 -31.43 -15.33 -0.65
CA GLY A 136 -31.13 -14.55 0.55
C GLY A 136 -30.97 -15.38 1.83
N GLN A 137 -31.07 -16.70 1.76
CA GLN A 137 -30.90 -17.63 2.88
C GLN A 137 -29.47 -18.19 2.89
N PHE A 138 -29.02 -18.69 4.05
CA PHE A 138 -27.75 -19.37 4.17
C PHE A 138 -27.63 -20.53 3.17
N SER A 139 -26.48 -20.68 2.55
CA SER A 139 -26.16 -21.74 1.59
C SER A 139 -24.77 -22.29 1.90
N ASP A 140 -24.70 -23.59 2.19
CA ASP A 140 -23.42 -24.28 2.41
C ASP A 140 -22.45 -24.07 1.24
N GLN A 141 -22.94 -24.14 0.00
CA GLN A 141 -22.13 -23.91 -1.19
C GLN A 141 -21.55 -22.49 -1.25
N ALA A 142 -22.37 -21.47 -0.96
CA ALA A 142 -21.90 -20.08 -0.91
C ALA A 142 -20.90 -19.87 0.24
N TYR A 143 -21.13 -20.51 1.39
CA TYR A 143 -20.22 -20.47 2.53
C TYR A 143 -18.87 -21.11 2.22
N GLN A 144 -18.83 -22.29 1.57
CA GLN A 144 -17.59 -22.94 1.13
C GLN A 144 -16.82 -22.07 0.13
N GLN A 145 -17.51 -21.41 -0.81
CA GLN A 145 -16.88 -20.47 -1.73
C GLN A 145 -16.34 -19.22 -1.02
N PHE A 146 -17.03 -18.74 0.02
CA PHE A 146 -16.55 -17.65 0.87
C PHE A 146 -15.27 -18.07 1.58
N LEU A 147 -15.24 -19.25 2.24
CA LEU A 147 -14.05 -19.78 2.92
C LEU A 147 -12.86 -19.89 1.96
N ALA A 148 -13.07 -20.45 0.76
CA ALA A 148 -12.04 -20.61 -0.25
C ALA A 148 -11.48 -19.25 -0.74
N ARG A 149 -12.36 -18.26 -0.98
CA ARG A 149 -11.93 -16.91 -1.38
C ARG A 149 -11.15 -16.18 -0.30
N GLN A 150 -11.56 -16.34 0.95
CA GLN A 150 -10.88 -15.72 2.10
C GLN A 150 -9.66 -16.54 2.58
N ARG A 151 -9.44 -17.74 2.00
CA ARG A 151 -8.39 -18.67 2.43
C ARG A 151 -8.47 -19.02 3.92
N MET A 152 -9.70 -19.20 4.42
CA MET A 152 -9.99 -19.47 5.82
C MET A 152 -10.65 -20.84 5.96
N THR A 153 -10.48 -21.47 7.13
CA THR A 153 -11.18 -22.67 7.53
C THR A 153 -12.48 -22.33 8.28
N ASP A 154 -13.43 -23.28 8.34
CA ASP A 154 -14.64 -23.13 9.16
C ASP A 154 -14.29 -22.90 10.65
N ALA A 155 -13.26 -23.56 11.15
CA ALA A 155 -12.78 -23.40 12.53
C ALA A 155 -12.29 -21.96 12.81
N GLU A 156 -11.55 -21.36 11.89
CA GLU A 156 -11.06 -19.97 12.02
C GLU A 156 -12.21 -18.98 11.98
N VAL A 157 -13.18 -19.14 11.07
CA VAL A 157 -14.37 -18.28 11.03
C VAL A 157 -15.17 -18.40 12.31
N ARG A 158 -15.40 -19.60 12.83
CA ARG A 158 -16.08 -19.84 14.11
C ARG A 158 -15.35 -19.19 15.27
N GLN A 159 -14.04 -19.24 15.30
CA GLN A 159 -13.23 -18.63 16.34
C GLN A 159 -13.31 -17.09 16.29
N ILE A 160 -13.27 -16.49 15.12
CA ILE A 160 -13.44 -15.05 14.93
C ILE A 160 -14.82 -14.61 15.39
N ILE A 161 -15.87 -15.32 14.98
CA ILE A 161 -17.24 -15.02 15.38
C ILE A 161 -17.42 -15.19 16.89
N ALA A 162 -16.90 -16.27 17.48
CA ALA A 162 -16.94 -16.49 18.92
C ALA A 162 -16.26 -15.34 19.67
N GLY A 163 -15.07 -14.91 19.23
CA GLY A 163 -14.38 -13.76 19.82
C GLY A 163 -15.20 -12.47 19.74
N SER A 164 -15.79 -12.17 18.58
CA SER A 164 -16.63 -10.97 18.40
C SER A 164 -17.92 -11.02 19.22
N LEU A 165 -18.53 -12.19 19.35
CA LEU A 165 -19.68 -12.41 20.21
C LEU A 165 -19.35 -12.21 21.68
N LEU A 166 -18.24 -12.80 22.17
CA LEU A 166 -17.77 -12.61 23.54
C LEU A 166 -17.50 -11.14 23.81
N GLN A 167 -16.78 -10.46 22.92
CA GLN A 167 -16.51 -9.04 23.05
C GLN A 167 -17.82 -8.25 23.17
N ARG A 168 -18.79 -8.49 22.29
CA ARG A 168 -20.09 -7.82 22.33
C ARG A 168 -20.87 -8.12 23.62
N LEU A 169 -20.92 -9.39 24.03
CA LEU A 169 -21.70 -9.81 25.21
C LEU A 169 -21.07 -9.37 26.54
N MET A 170 -19.74 -9.24 26.59
CA MET A 170 -19.04 -8.86 27.83
C MET A 170 -18.82 -7.35 27.92
N LEU A 171 -18.44 -6.66 26.81
CA LEU A 171 -18.17 -5.23 26.86
C LEU A 171 -19.43 -4.37 26.78
N THR A 172 -20.47 -4.80 26.03
CA THR A 172 -21.68 -3.98 25.90
C THR A 172 -22.33 -3.70 27.25
N PRO A 173 -22.52 -4.67 28.17
CA PRO A 173 -23.10 -4.39 29.50
C PRO A 173 -22.22 -3.44 30.33
N VAL A 174 -20.90 -3.52 30.22
CA VAL A 174 -19.95 -2.64 30.91
C VAL A 174 -20.08 -1.21 30.38
N ALA A 175 -20.04 -1.04 29.06
CA ALA A 175 -20.12 0.26 28.40
C ALA A 175 -21.48 0.95 28.62
N VAL A 176 -22.59 0.22 28.49
CA VAL A 176 -23.93 0.79 28.63
C VAL A 176 -24.23 1.24 30.07
N ASN A 177 -23.57 0.66 31.07
CA ASN A 177 -23.74 1.05 32.46
C ASN A 177 -23.01 2.35 32.84
N ALA A 178 -22.15 2.89 31.99
CA ALA A 178 -21.55 4.19 32.17
C ALA A 178 -22.64 5.28 32.06
N ARG A 179 -23.19 5.71 33.17
CA ARG A 179 -24.25 6.74 33.22
C ARG A 179 -23.68 8.04 33.75
N VAL A 180 -23.75 9.08 32.96
CA VAL A 180 -23.43 10.44 33.38
C VAL A 180 -24.72 11.17 33.74
N SER A 181 -24.78 11.70 34.96
CA SER A 181 -25.93 12.46 35.39
C SER A 181 -25.99 13.86 34.76
N VAL A 182 -27.18 14.43 34.67
CA VAL A 182 -27.37 15.84 34.25
C VAL A 182 -26.56 16.78 35.14
N GLY A 183 -26.44 16.47 36.45
CA GLY A 183 -25.62 17.24 37.40
C GLY A 183 -24.15 17.27 37.05
N MET A 184 -23.60 16.19 36.46
CA MET A 184 -22.23 16.15 35.98
C MET A 184 -22.08 16.84 34.60
N ALA A 185 -23.03 16.72 33.70
CA ALA A 185 -22.98 17.31 32.36
C ALA A 185 -23.18 18.84 32.36
N ARG A 186 -24.00 19.37 33.27
CA ARG A 186 -24.33 20.80 33.32
C ARG A 186 -23.12 21.73 33.49
N PRO A 187 -22.13 21.48 34.36
CA PRO A 187 -20.93 22.31 34.47
C PRO A 187 -20.15 22.37 33.15
N TYR A 188 -20.01 21.22 32.44
CA TYR A 188 -19.31 21.16 31.13
C TYR A 188 -20.11 21.93 30.09
N ALA A 189 -21.42 21.75 30.00
CA ALA A 189 -22.26 22.54 29.10
C ALA A 189 -22.18 24.05 29.39
N SER A 190 -22.14 24.43 30.68
CA SER A 190 -21.96 25.83 31.06
C SER A 190 -20.58 26.35 30.68
N MET A 191 -19.52 25.55 30.85
CA MET A 191 -18.17 25.89 30.41
C MET A 191 -18.09 26.13 28.89
N MET A 192 -18.82 25.36 28.07
CA MET A 192 -18.90 25.55 26.61
C MET A 192 -19.55 26.88 26.22
N LEU A 193 -20.40 27.44 27.07
CA LEU A 193 -21.04 28.75 26.89
C LEU A 193 -20.25 29.90 27.50
N GLU A 194 -19.11 29.62 28.16
CA GLU A 194 -18.22 30.68 28.67
C GLU A 194 -17.84 31.61 27.55
N GLU A 195 -18.11 32.91 27.72
CA GLU A 195 -17.73 33.95 26.78
C GLU A 195 -16.57 34.75 27.34
N ARG A 196 -15.58 34.98 26.54
CA ARG A 196 -14.45 35.82 26.91
C ARG A 196 -14.30 36.97 25.97
N GLU A 197 -14.09 38.12 26.54
CA GLU A 197 -13.81 39.36 25.84
C GLU A 197 -12.40 39.83 26.17
N GLY A 198 -11.78 40.46 25.21
CA GLY A 198 -10.45 40.99 25.38
C GLY A 198 -10.04 41.92 24.24
N ASP A 199 -8.85 42.37 24.34
CA ASP A 199 -8.20 43.24 23.36
C ASP A 199 -7.03 42.48 22.73
N ALA A 200 -6.84 42.65 21.42
CA ALA A 200 -5.70 42.12 20.69
C ALA A 200 -5.03 43.22 19.86
N VAL A 201 -3.70 43.13 19.76
CA VAL A 201 -2.90 43.98 18.87
C VAL A 201 -1.90 43.14 18.10
N ALA A 202 -1.78 43.36 16.81
CA ALA A 202 -0.73 42.80 15.98
C ALA A 202 0.53 43.65 16.08
N ILE A 203 1.68 43.00 16.20
CA ILE A 203 3.00 43.61 16.26
C ILE A 203 3.80 43.13 15.05
N PRO A 204 3.65 43.78 13.86
CA PRO A 204 4.37 43.43 12.64
C PRO A 204 5.86 43.78 12.78
N LEU A 205 6.70 43.17 11.93
CA LEU A 205 8.15 43.38 11.94
C LEU A 205 8.58 44.71 11.36
N ASP A 206 7.82 45.28 10.38
CA ASP A 206 8.27 46.40 9.57
C ASP A 206 8.60 47.66 10.39
N PRO A 207 7.83 48.07 11.40
CA PRO A 207 8.19 49.22 12.23
C PRO A 207 9.55 49.03 12.95
N PHE A 208 9.95 47.81 13.23
CA PHE A 208 11.16 47.49 13.94
C PHE A 208 12.41 47.34 13.05
N LYS A 209 12.22 47.41 11.70
CA LYS A 209 13.33 47.51 10.73
C LYS A 209 13.90 48.91 10.66
N ALA A 210 13.13 49.91 11.05
CA ALA A 210 13.54 51.31 10.97
C ALA A 210 14.84 51.56 11.75
N GLY A 211 15.81 52.21 11.09
CA GLY A 211 17.12 52.50 11.67
C GLY A 211 18.09 51.32 11.72
N LEU A 212 17.70 50.12 11.33
CA LEU A 212 18.63 48.99 11.19
C LEU A 212 19.38 49.12 9.85
N LYS A 213 20.72 49.09 9.94
CA LYS A 213 21.62 49.05 8.79
C LYS A 213 22.72 48.05 9.09
N PRO A 214 22.68 46.84 8.47
CA PRO A 214 23.72 45.88 8.70
C PRO A 214 25.07 46.35 8.17
N THR A 215 26.12 46.23 8.98
CA THR A 215 27.49 46.38 8.52
C THR A 215 27.97 45.10 7.83
N ASP A 216 29.08 45.18 7.09
CA ASP A 216 29.67 43.97 6.49
C ASP A 216 30.08 42.95 7.55
N ALA A 217 30.52 43.40 8.72
CA ALA A 217 30.82 42.53 9.84
C ALA A 217 29.58 41.81 10.39
N ASP A 218 28.45 42.50 10.51
CA ASP A 218 27.17 41.93 10.94
C ASP A 218 26.68 40.83 9.93
N ILE A 219 26.78 41.11 8.65
CA ILE A 219 26.38 40.20 7.57
C ILE A 219 27.28 38.95 7.61
N GLN A 220 28.59 39.13 7.73
CA GLN A 220 29.54 38.02 7.81
C GLN A 220 29.34 37.17 9.07
N GLN A 221 29.09 37.78 10.21
CA GLN A 221 28.84 37.08 11.47
C GLN A 221 27.50 36.28 11.38
N PHE A 222 26.47 36.90 10.87
CA PHE A 222 25.17 36.28 10.70
C PHE A 222 25.22 35.10 9.75
N TYR A 223 25.89 35.25 8.59
CA TYR A 223 26.12 34.18 7.65
C TYR A 223 26.86 32.99 8.31
N THR A 224 27.94 33.30 9.07
CA THR A 224 28.75 32.27 9.73
C THR A 224 27.95 31.49 10.77
N ALA A 225 27.10 32.18 11.54
CA ALA A 225 26.24 31.58 12.55
C ALA A 225 25.05 30.76 11.94
N ASN A 226 24.65 31.08 10.71
CA ASN A 226 23.48 30.50 10.04
C ASN A 226 23.82 29.75 8.74
N ARG A 227 25.05 29.22 8.60
CA ARG A 227 25.51 28.54 7.36
C ARG A 227 24.57 27.48 6.86
N ASN A 228 23.97 26.70 7.76
CA ASN A 228 23.03 25.64 7.43
C ASN A 228 21.76 26.15 6.71
N ARG A 229 21.37 27.40 6.94
CA ARG A 229 20.24 28.05 6.27
C ARG A 229 20.49 28.32 4.78
N TYR A 230 21.78 28.44 4.42
CA TYR A 230 22.23 28.79 3.07
C TYR A 230 22.85 27.60 2.33
N MET A 231 22.61 26.38 2.81
CA MET A 231 23.10 25.18 2.14
C MET A 231 22.46 25.06 0.75
N VAL A 232 23.30 24.87 -0.24
CA VAL A 232 22.92 24.41 -1.57
C VAL A 232 23.09 22.91 -1.58
N PRO A 233 22.04 22.14 -1.87
CA PRO A 233 22.16 20.68 -1.97
C PRO A 233 23.17 20.25 -3.00
N GLU A 234 23.63 19.02 -2.91
CA GLU A 234 24.51 18.41 -3.89
C GLU A 234 23.93 18.51 -5.31
N GLN A 235 24.78 18.82 -6.26
CA GLN A 235 24.45 18.88 -7.68
C GLN A 235 25.36 17.94 -8.46
N ARG A 236 24.80 17.31 -9.46
CA ARG A 236 25.57 16.44 -10.36
C ARG A 236 25.30 16.77 -11.83
N ALA A 237 26.33 16.76 -12.64
CA ALA A 237 26.17 16.56 -14.07
C ALA A 237 26.28 15.06 -14.33
N LEU A 238 25.33 14.50 -15.07
CA LEU A 238 25.23 13.07 -15.34
C LEU A 238 25.48 12.80 -16.82
N ARG A 239 26.37 11.85 -17.12
CA ARG A 239 26.50 11.27 -18.45
C ARG A 239 25.46 10.18 -18.62
N MET A 240 24.77 10.18 -19.74
CA MET A 240 23.72 9.25 -20.06
C MET A 240 23.88 8.72 -21.48
N ALA A 241 23.66 7.43 -21.67
CA ALA A 241 23.57 6.79 -22.97
C ALA A 241 22.29 5.96 -23.03
N MET A 242 21.39 6.36 -23.92
CA MET A 242 20.05 5.72 -24.04
C MET A 242 20.17 4.40 -24.79
N ILE A 243 19.47 3.37 -24.36
CA ILE A 243 19.36 2.04 -24.93
C ILE A 243 17.87 1.75 -25.13
N GLY A 244 17.36 1.93 -26.32
CA GLY A 244 15.94 1.79 -26.58
C GLY A 244 15.60 1.41 -28.02
N PRO A 245 14.36 1.52 -28.44
CA PRO A 245 13.89 1.12 -29.76
C PRO A 245 14.65 1.79 -30.93
N GLU A 246 15.16 3.02 -30.73
CA GLU A 246 15.89 3.75 -31.77
C GLU A 246 17.19 3.07 -32.16
N GLN A 247 17.88 2.41 -31.23
CA GLN A 247 19.15 1.70 -31.48
C GLN A 247 18.93 0.40 -32.24
N VAL A 248 17.74 -0.14 -32.24
CA VAL A 248 17.36 -1.42 -32.85
C VAL A 248 16.34 -1.28 -34.00
N ALA A 249 16.08 -0.04 -34.43
CA ALA A 249 15.06 0.27 -35.45
C ALA A 249 15.31 -0.46 -36.79
N ASN A 250 16.56 -0.81 -37.12
CA ASN A 250 16.90 -1.54 -38.33
C ASN A 250 16.74 -3.07 -38.19
N VAL A 251 16.41 -3.58 -37.01
CA VAL A 251 16.20 -5.01 -36.76
C VAL A 251 14.76 -5.35 -37.11
N SER A 252 14.57 -6.14 -38.17
CA SER A 252 13.22 -6.54 -38.61
C SER A 252 13.16 -8.02 -38.93
N ALA A 253 11.96 -8.58 -38.90
CA ALA A 253 11.69 -9.94 -39.27
C ALA A 253 11.80 -10.08 -40.81
N THR A 254 12.51 -11.09 -41.25
CA THR A 254 12.64 -11.42 -42.68
C THR A 254 11.36 -12.15 -43.16
N PRO A 255 11.07 -12.10 -44.49
CA PRO A 255 9.93 -12.86 -45.02
C PRO A 255 10.04 -14.37 -44.76
N GLN A 256 11.27 -14.92 -44.67
CA GLN A 256 11.45 -16.33 -44.34
C GLN A 256 11.06 -16.65 -42.90
N GLU A 257 11.42 -15.79 -41.94
CA GLU A 257 11.04 -15.97 -40.55
C GLU A 257 9.53 -15.87 -40.37
N ILE A 258 8.87 -14.92 -41.06
CA ILE A 258 7.42 -14.75 -41.03
C ILE A 258 6.73 -16.02 -41.59
N ALA A 259 7.23 -16.55 -42.71
CA ALA A 259 6.69 -17.78 -43.31
C ALA A 259 6.92 -19.00 -42.40
N ALA A 260 8.08 -19.11 -41.75
CA ALA A 260 8.41 -20.16 -40.81
C ALA A 260 7.49 -20.10 -39.59
N TYR A 261 7.26 -18.91 -39.01
CA TYR A 261 6.36 -18.71 -37.90
C TYR A 261 4.89 -19.06 -38.23
N TYR A 262 4.45 -18.63 -39.43
CA TYR A 262 3.12 -18.98 -39.94
C TYR A 262 2.95 -20.50 -40.05
N ASN A 263 3.93 -21.19 -40.64
CA ASN A 263 3.91 -22.64 -40.79
C ASN A 263 3.93 -23.40 -39.47
N ALA A 264 4.70 -22.90 -38.50
CA ALA A 264 4.76 -23.48 -37.15
C ALA A 264 3.47 -23.27 -36.35
N ASN A 265 2.68 -22.23 -36.69
CA ASN A 265 1.47 -21.84 -35.97
C ASN A 265 0.19 -22.07 -36.78
N GLN A 266 0.13 -23.12 -37.60
CA GLN A 266 -1.03 -23.50 -38.43
C GLN A 266 -2.31 -23.73 -37.59
N ALA A 267 -2.18 -24.12 -36.31
CA ALA A 267 -3.31 -24.24 -35.40
C ALA A 267 -4.00 -22.89 -35.12
N THR A 268 -3.25 -21.80 -35.22
CA THR A 268 -3.76 -20.42 -35.01
C THR A 268 -4.25 -19.81 -36.30
N TYR A 269 -3.52 -19.93 -37.37
CA TYR A 269 -3.74 -19.25 -38.65
C TYR A 269 -4.46 -20.13 -39.71
N GLY A 270 -4.37 -21.46 -39.58
CA GLY A 270 -4.95 -22.38 -40.55
C GLY A 270 -6.47 -22.44 -40.46
N THR A 271 -7.07 -23.03 -41.51
CA THR A 271 -8.53 -23.30 -41.55
C THR A 271 -8.92 -24.22 -40.39
N LYS A 272 -9.99 -23.87 -39.70
CA LYS A 272 -10.56 -24.69 -38.62
C LYS A 272 -11.83 -25.34 -39.12
N ASP A 273 -11.81 -26.66 -39.18
CA ASP A 273 -13.04 -27.44 -39.43
C ASP A 273 -13.74 -27.66 -38.08
N THR A 274 -14.94 -27.10 -37.94
CA THR A 274 -15.73 -27.16 -36.71
C THR A 274 -17.07 -27.87 -37.02
N ARG A 275 -17.55 -28.66 -36.07
CA ARG A 275 -18.79 -29.41 -36.21
C ARG A 275 -19.69 -29.20 -35.02
N ASN A 276 -20.99 -29.14 -35.28
CA ASN A 276 -22.02 -29.31 -34.28
C ASN A 276 -22.48 -30.75 -34.35
N LEU A 277 -22.53 -31.41 -33.21
CA LEU A 277 -22.75 -32.84 -33.13
C LEU A 277 -23.82 -33.14 -32.10
N THR A 278 -24.72 -34.07 -32.43
CA THR A 278 -25.57 -34.72 -31.43
C THR A 278 -25.11 -36.17 -31.33
N GLN A 279 -24.80 -36.61 -30.12
CA GLN A 279 -24.25 -37.95 -29.86
C GLN A 279 -25.05 -38.70 -28.80
N VAL A 280 -25.01 -40.01 -28.90
CA VAL A 280 -25.51 -40.92 -27.89
C VAL A 280 -24.47 -41.98 -27.59
N VAL A 281 -24.30 -42.29 -26.31
CA VAL A 281 -23.39 -43.32 -25.81
C VAL A 281 -24.22 -44.41 -25.14
N VAL A 282 -23.98 -45.68 -25.50
CA VAL A 282 -24.68 -46.84 -24.94
C VAL A 282 -23.64 -47.91 -24.60
N PRO A 283 -23.93 -48.79 -23.60
CA PRO A 283 -22.95 -49.78 -23.15
C PRO A 283 -22.76 -50.96 -24.11
N ASP A 284 -23.76 -51.30 -24.91
CA ASP A 284 -23.72 -52.49 -25.79
C ASP A 284 -23.88 -52.13 -27.28
N GLN A 285 -23.24 -52.94 -28.13
CA GLN A 285 -23.19 -52.75 -29.56
C GLN A 285 -24.56 -52.99 -30.25
N ALA A 286 -25.38 -53.90 -29.72
CA ALA A 286 -26.66 -54.25 -30.33
C ALA A 286 -27.64 -53.06 -30.24
N THR A 287 -27.70 -52.42 -29.06
CA THR A 287 -28.48 -51.19 -28.84
C THR A 287 -27.95 -50.04 -29.70
N ALA A 288 -26.63 -49.87 -29.80
CA ALA A 288 -26.05 -48.84 -30.68
C ALA A 288 -26.37 -49.07 -32.16
N ASN A 289 -26.33 -50.31 -32.64
CA ASN A 289 -26.74 -50.68 -34.01
C ASN A 289 -28.20 -50.32 -34.27
N ALA A 290 -29.09 -50.63 -33.31
CA ALA A 290 -30.52 -50.33 -33.45
C ALA A 290 -30.80 -48.83 -33.49
N ILE A 291 -30.09 -48.05 -32.67
CA ILE A 291 -30.14 -46.56 -32.68
C ILE A 291 -29.63 -46.02 -34.01
N ALA A 292 -28.47 -46.50 -34.45
CA ALA A 292 -27.86 -46.04 -35.70
C ALA A 292 -28.76 -46.36 -36.92
N ALA A 293 -29.38 -47.53 -36.96
CA ALA A 293 -30.31 -47.90 -38.03
C ALA A 293 -31.53 -46.97 -38.09
N ARG A 294 -32.16 -46.68 -36.95
CA ARG A 294 -33.31 -45.77 -36.86
C ARG A 294 -32.88 -44.30 -37.19
N ALA A 295 -31.75 -43.86 -36.75
CA ALA A 295 -31.24 -42.54 -37.07
C ALA A 295 -30.92 -42.40 -38.57
N LYS A 296 -30.33 -43.44 -39.18
CA LYS A 296 -30.06 -43.48 -40.63
C LYS A 296 -31.33 -43.55 -41.48
N SER A 297 -32.46 -44.09 -40.95
CA SER A 297 -33.76 -44.04 -41.61
C SER A 297 -34.50 -42.72 -41.47
N GLY A 298 -33.88 -41.70 -40.93
CA GLY A 298 -34.40 -40.33 -40.86
C GLY A 298 -34.96 -39.90 -39.48
N GLN A 299 -34.96 -40.76 -38.48
CA GLN A 299 -35.40 -40.34 -37.15
C GLN A 299 -34.36 -39.42 -36.48
N ALA A 300 -34.84 -38.43 -35.74
CA ALA A 300 -33.94 -37.62 -34.89
C ALA A 300 -33.20 -38.51 -33.88
N LEU A 301 -31.90 -38.29 -33.67
CA LEU A 301 -31.07 -39.17 -32.83
C LEU A 301 -31.64 -39.38 -31.42
N ALA A 302 -32.24 -38.36 -30.83
CA ALA A 302 -32.91 -38.43 -29.54
C ALA A 302 -34.14 -39.36 -29.59
N ALA A 303 -34.95 -39.28 -30.63
CA ALA A 303 -36.10 -40.16 -30.82
C ALA A 303 -35.66 -41.61 -31.13
N ALA A 304 -34.59 -41.80 -31.89
CA ALA A 304 -33.99 -43.09 -32.16
C ALA A 304 -33.42 -43.76 -30.92
N ALA A 305 -32.93 -42.97 -29.96
CA ALA A 305 -32.38 -43.43 -28.69
C ALA A 305 -33.44 -43.70 -27.59
N ALA A 306 -34.62 -43.09 -27.70
CA ALA A 306 -35.69 -43.16 -26.69
C ALA A 306 -36.06 -44.60 -26.23
N PRO A 307 -36.12 -45.64 -27.12
CA PRO A 307 -36.40 -47.01 -26.70
C PRO A 307 -35.32 -47.63 -25.81
N ALA A 308 -34.12 -47.09 -25.75
CA ALA A 308 -33.05 -47.54 -24.86
C ALA A 308 -33.18 -46.99 -23.43
N GLY A 309 -34.14 -46.09 -23.18
CA GLY A 309 -34.43 -45.53 -21.85
C GLY A 309 -33.24 -44.79 -21.22
N SER A 310 -33.05 -44.96 -19.91
CA SER A 310 -31.99 -44.33 -19.17
C SER A 310 -30.55 -44.78 -19.51
N ASN A 311 -30.43 -45.85 -20.33
CA ASN A 311 -29.13 -46.37 -20.77
C ASN A 311 -28.56 -45.63 -22.00
N ALA A 312 -29.26 -44.65 -22.54
CA ALA A 312 -28.86 -43.87 -23.70
C ALA A 312 -28.82 -42.36 -23.36
N ALA A 313 -27.66 -41.86 -23.00
CA ALA A 313 -27.46 -40.45 -22.77
C ALA A 313 -27.25 -39.72 -24.11
N VAL A 314 -28.22 -38.90 -24.52
CA VAL A 314 -28.12 -38.05 -25.73
C VAL A 314 -27.57 -36.68 -25.32
N THR A 315 -26.46 -36.26 -25.92
CA THR A 315 -25.83 -34.94 -25.67
C THR A 315 -25.57 -34.22 -27.00
N SER A 316 -25.72 -32.90 -26.99
CA SER A 316 -25.36 -32.06 -28.13
C SER A 316 -24.13 -31.21 -27.78
N VAL A 317 -23.15 -31.18 -28.66
CA VAL A 317 -21.94 -30.38 -28.54
C VAL A 317 -21.76 -29.51 -29.78
N THR A 318 -21.43 -28.26 -29.59
CA THR A 318 -21.31 -27.26 -30.65
C THR A 318 -19.88 -26.76 -30.82
N GLY A 319 -19.53 -26.37 -32.05
CA GLY A 319 -18.23 -25.72 -32.33
C GLY A 319 -17.00 -26.62 -32.10
N GLN A 320 -17.17 -27.94 -32.17
CA GLN A 320 -16.11 -28.89 -31.91
C GLN A 320 -15.09 -28.91 -33.05
N THR A 321 -13.81 -28.75 -32.72
CA THR A 321 -12.69 -29.12 -33.62
C THR A 321 -12.39 -30.60 -33.47
N ARG A 322 -11.69 -31.19 -34.45
CA ARG A 322 -11.28 -32.60 -34.37
C ARG A 322 -10.51 -32.92 -33.10
N GLN A 323 -9.57 -32.06 -32.71
CA GLN A 323 -8.74 -32.25 -31.53
C GLN A 323 -9.57 -32.15 -30.23
N ALA A 324 -10.45 -31.12 -30.14
CA ALA A 324 -11.31 -30.94 -28.97
C ALA A 324 -12.29 -32.11 -28.80
N TYR A 325 -12.82 -32.60 -29.89
CA TYR A 325 -13.74 -33.75 -29.86
C TYR A 325 -13.01 -35.07 -29.58
N ALA A 326 -11.76 -35.23 -30.08
CA ALA A 326 -10.96 -36.41 -29.79
C ALA A 326 -10.59 -36.53 -28.29
N SER A 327 -10.34 -35.42 -27.63
CA SER A 327 -10.07 -35.43 -26.17
C SER A 327 -11.28 -35.83 -25.33
N THR A 328 -12.51 -35.76 -25.90
CA THR A 328 -13.73 -36.08 -25.16
C THR A 328 -14.30 -37.46 -25.58
N ALA A 329 -14.29 -37.77 -26.88
CA ALA A 329 -14.93 -38.96 -27.41
C ALA A 329 -13.94 -40.04 -27.89
N GLY A 330 -12.65 -39.75 -27.89
CA GLY A 330 -11.57 -40.60 -28.37
C GLY A 330 -11.26 -40.38 -29.85
N ASP A 331 -10.01 -40.69 -30.25
CA ASP A 331 -9.50 -40.43 -31.62
C ASP A 331 -10.25 -41.16 -32.69
N LYS A 332 -10.69 -42.42 -32.45
CA LYS A 332 -11.44 -43.23 -33.43
C LYS A 332 -12.79 -42.61 -33.74
N VAL A 333 -13.52 -42.15 -32.72
CA VAL A 333 -14.81 -41.51 -32.89
C VAL A 333 -14.64 -40.17 -33.59
N ALA A 334 -13.68 -39.35 -33.19
CA ALA A 334 -13.39 -38.08 -33.82
C ALA A 334 -12.97 -38.21 -35.26
N ALA A 335 -12.11 -39.19 -35.59
CA ALA A 335 -11.72 -39.45 -36.97
C ALA A 335 -12.94 -39.80 -37.86
N ALA A 336 -13.80 -40.70 -37.40
CA ALA A 336 -15.02 -41.12 -38.14
C ALA A 336 -15.99 -39.97 -38.33
N VAL A 337 -16.20 -39.16 -37.27
CA VAL A 337 -17.15 -38.02 -37.28
C VAL A 337 -16.62 -36.92 -38.20
N PHE A 338 -15.33 -36.58 -38.18
CA PHE A 338 -14.76 -35.53 -39.00
C PHE A 338 -14.51 -35.94 -40.46
N ALA A 339 -14.61 -37.23 -40.80
CA ALA A 339 -14.65 -37.71 -42.19
C ALA A 339 -16.08 -37.67 -42.82
N ALA A 340 -17.13 -37.58 -42.00
CA ALA A 340 -18.51 -37.63 -42.47
C ALA A 340 -19.04 -36.24 -42.87
N PRO A 341 -19.92 -36.12 -43.87
CA PRO A 341 -20.54 -34.86 -44.24
C PRO A 341 -21.61 -34.41 -43.24
N SER A 342 -22.00 -33.12 -43.32
CA SER A 342 -23.14 -32.60 -42.57
C SER A 342 -24.40 -33.40 -42.81
N GLY A 343 -25.20 -33.67 -41.78
CA GLY A 343 -26.40 -34.48 -41.80
C GLY A 343 -26.15 -35.98 -41.64
N ALA A 344 -24.91 -36.46 -41.77
CA ALA A 344 -24.61 -37.87 -41.68
C ALA A 344 -24.70 -38.41 -40.25
N VAL A 345 -25.13 -39.70 -40.15
CA VAL A 345 -25.10 -40.46 -38.90
C VAL A 345 -23.91 -41.43 -38.94
N VAL A 346 -22.98 -41.23 -38.03
CA VAL A 346 -21.71 -41.97 -37.86
C VAL A 346 -21.88 -42.98 -36.72
N GLY A 347 -21.38 -44.15 -36.91
CA GLY A 347 -21.38 -45.18 -35.87
C GLY A 347 -22.32 -46.36 -36.17
N PRO A 348 -22.36 -47.33 -35.22
CA PRO A 348 -21.69 -47.31 -33.93
C PRO A 348 -20.17 -47.37 -34.02
N VAL A 349 -19.48 -46.55 -33.21
CA VAL A 349 -18.00 -46.56 -33.02
C VAL A 349 -17.72 -46.84 -31.54
N GLN A 350 -16.78 -47.73 -31.28
CA GLN A 350 -16.40 -48.07 -29.93
C GLN A 350 -15.51 -46.96 -29.34
N SER A 351 -15.85 -46.50 -28.13
CA SER A 351 -15.06 -45.56 -27.30
C SER A 351 -14.79 -46.17 -25.92
N ASP A 352 -14.00 -45.48 -25.12
CA ASP A 352 -13.72 -45.90 -23.74
C ASP A 352 -14.97 -45.84 -22.83
N PHE A 353 -16.02 -45.12 -23.25
CA PHE A 353 -17.28 -44.95 -22.51
C PHE A 353 -18.41 -45.85 -23.03
N GLY A 354 -18.14 -46.71 -24.01
CA GLY A 354 -19.11 -47.55 -24.65
C GLY A 354 -19.21 -47.31 -26.16
N TRP A 355 -20.36 -47.67 -26.74
CA TRP A 355 -20.64 -47.53 -28.18
C TRP A 355 -21.29 -46.20 -28.46
N VAL A 356 -20.70 -45.41 -29.37
CA VAL A 356 -21.11 -44.04 -29.68
C VAL A 356 -21.75 -44.00 -31.06
N VAL A 357 -22.92 -43.40 -31.15
CA VAL A 357 -23.57 -43.01 -32.42
C VAL A 357 -23.69 -41.51 -32.46
N VAL A 358 -23.22 -40.88 -33.55
CA VAL A 358 -23.12 -39.42 -33.66
C VAL A 358 -23.84 -38.98 -34.93
N LYS A 359 -24.67 -37.96 -34.82
CA LYS A 359 -25.20 -37.22 -35.96
C LYS A 359 -24.38 -35.93 -36.13
N VAL A 360 -23.89 -35.72 -37.34
CA VAL A 360 -23.23 -34.44 -37.69
C VAL A 360 -24.33 -33.44 -38.05
N ASP A 361 -24.70 -32.58 -37.11
CA ASP A 361 -25.77 -31.61 -37.32
C ASP A 361 -25.37 -30.51 -38.31
N SER A 362 -24.12 -30.03 -38.19
CA SER A 362 -23.53 -29.14 -39.18
C SER A 362 -22.01 -29.30 -39.21
N ALA A 363 -21.42 -29.07 -40.38
CA ALA A 363 -19.99 -28.94 -40.58
C ALA A 363 -19.71 -27.53 -41.14
N LYS A 364 -18.84 -26.77 -40.47
CA LYS A 364 -18.48 -25.43 -40.91
C LYS A 364 -16.96 -25.32 -40.93
N THR A 365 -16.40 -25.05 -42.10
CA THR A 365 -15.00 -24.67 -42.23
C THR A 365 -14.89 -23.17 -42.02
N VAL A 366 -14.26 -22.78 -40.91
CA VAL A 366 -13.92 -21.38 -40.67
C VAL A 366 -12.61 -21.14 -41.41
N GLY A 367 -12.62 -20.22 -42.37
CA GLY A 367 -11.43 -19.85 -43.12
C GLY A 367 -10.33 -19.38 -42.17
N GLY A 368 -9.12 -19.89 -42.37
CA GLY A 368 -7.93 -19.36 -41.70
C GLY A 368 -7.49 -18.05 -42.37
N LYS A 369 -6.54 -17.35 -41.74
CA LYS A 369 -5.84 -16.26 -42.38
C LYS A 369 -4.77 -16.84 -43.32
N SER A 370 -4.74 -16.40 -44.54
CA SER A 370 -3.62 -16.70 -45.44
C SER A 370 -2.29 -16.11 -44.91
N LEU A 371 -1.18 -16.59 -45.40
CA LEU A 371 0.12 -16.02 -45.04
C LEU A 371 0.17 -14.49 -45.26
N ALA A 372 -0.38 -14.01 -46.38
CA ALA A 372 -0.46 -12.58 -46.69
C ALA A 372 -1.28 -11.78 -45.67
N GLU A 373 -2.42 -12.32 -45.23
CA GLU A 373 -3.29 -11.69 -44.24
C GLU A 373 -2.69 -11.74 -42.80
N ALA A 374 -1.93 -12.79 -42.49
CA ALA A 374 -1.27 -12.95 -41.18
C ALA A 374 0.07 -12.21 -41.09
N THR A 375 0.68 -11.88 -42.23
CA THR A 375 1.99 -11.23 -42.29
C THR A 375 2.13 -9.98 -41.44
N PRO A 376 1.21 -9.00 -41.43
CA PRO A 376 1.36 -7.80 -40.61
C PRO A 376 1.38 -8.12 -39.11
N GLU A 377 0.54 -9.04 -38.66
CA GLU A 377 0.44 -9.45 -37.26
C GLU A 377 1.69 -10.22 -36.82
N ILE A 378 2.15 -11.16 -37.64
CA ILE A 378 3.35 -11.98 -37.40
C ILE A 378 4.60 -11.10 -37.41
N ALA A 379 4.70 -10.19 -38.38
CA ALA A 379 5.81 -9.26 -38.48
C ALA A 379 5.89 -8.34 -37.26
N ALA A 380 4.76 -7.79 -36.81
CA ALA A 380 4.71 -6.97 -35.59
C ALA A 380 5.20 -7.74 -34.36
N LYS A 381 4.73 -8.98 -34.19
CA LYS A 381 5.16 -9.84 -33.08
C LYS A 381 6.65 -10.18 -33.15
N LEU A 382 7.12 -10.67 -34.30
CA LEU A 382 8.54 -11.04 -34.48
C LEU A 382 9.48 -9.84 -34.36
N ASN A 383 9.06 -8.66 -34.85
CA ASN A 383 9.82 -7.44 -34.68
C ASN A 383 9.94 -7.04 -33.20
N ALA A 384 8.84 -7.12 -32.44
CA ALA A 384 8.88 -6.84 -31.01
C ALA A 384 9.82 -7.79 -30.27
N ASP A 385 9.75 -9.10 -30.55
CA ASP A 385 10.64 -10.10 -29.96
C ASP A 385 12.10 -9.85 -30.34
N LYS A 386 12.38 -9.52 -31.61
CA LYS A 386 13.72 -9.21 -32.11
C LYS A 386 14.31 -7.93 -31.56
N HIS A 387 13.46 -6.89 -31.41
CA HIS A 387 13.87 -5.62 -30.77
C HIS A 387 14.25 -5.85 -29.32
N LYS A 388 13.42 -6.62 -28.59
CA LYS A 388 13.70 -6.98 -27.20
C LYS A 388 15.06 -7.71 -27.09
N ASN A 389 15.24 -8.76 -27.84
CA ASN A 389 16.50 -9.54 -27.83
C ASN A 389 17.72 -8.68 -28.22
N ALA A 390 17.57 -7.80 -29.20
CA ALA A 390 18.65 -6.92 -29.62
C ALA A 390 19.00 -5.86 -28.56
N ILE A 391 18.02 -5.38 -27.78
CA ILE A 391 18.26 -4.50 -26.64
C ILE A 391 18.97 -5.28 -25.52
N GLU A 392 18.53 -6.51 -25.22
CA GLU A 392 19.19 -7.38 -24.25
C GLU A 392 20.65 -7.65 -24.64
N ASP A 393 20.93 -7.97 -25.93
CA ASP A 393 22.29 -8.14 -26.45
C ASP A 393 23.17 -6.89 -26.27
N ILE A 394 22.60 -5.69 -26.40
CA ILE A 394 23.32 -4.43 -26.15
C ILE A 394 23.65 -4.29 -24.67
N ILE A 395 22.68 -4.59 -23.80
CA ILE A 395 22.85 -4.51 -22.34
C ILE A 395 23.91 -5.51 -21.88
N ASP A 396 23.87 -6.75 -22.35
CA ASP A 396 24.86 -7.78 -21.99
C ASP A 396 26.28 -7.36 -22.42
N LYS A 397 26.45 -6.83 -23.64
CA LYS A 397 27.74 -6.31 -24.10
C LYS A 397 28.23 -5.13 -23.25
N LEU A 398 27.33 -4.23 -22.86
CA LEU A 398 27.68 -3.12 -21.97
C LEU A 398 28.09 -3.62 -20.60
N GLN A 399 27.31 -4.56 -20.02
CA GLN A 399 27.60 -5.14 -18.71
C GLN A 399 28.97 -5.87 -18.75
N ASP A 400 29.22 -6.69 -19.78
CA ASP A 400 30.52 -7.35 -19.96
C ASP A 400 31.68 -6.35 -20.06
N ALA A 401 31.49 -5.25 -20.80
CA ALA A 401 32.52 -4.20 -20.94
C ALA A 401 32.77 -3.52 -19.57
N LEU A 402 31.72 -3.20 -18.80
CA LEU A 402 31.85 -2.59 -17.49
C LEU A 402 32.49 -3.54 -16.48
N ASP A 403 32.10 -4.83 -16.47
CA ASP A 403 32.69 -5.87 -15.62
C ASP A 403 34.17 -6.10 -15.92
N ASN A 404 34.60 -5.89 -17.19
CA ASN A 404 35.99 -5.92 -17.61
C ASN A 404 36.77 -4.63 -17.35
N GLY A 405 36.13 -3.64 -16.68
CA GLY A 405 36.76 -2.39 -16.25
C GLY A 405 36.76 -1.25 -17.29
N SER A 406 35.96 -1.35 -18.35
CA SER A 406 35.78 -0.23 -19.29
C SER A 406 35.08 0.94 -18.59
N ASN A 407 35.51 2.17 -18.90
CA ASN A 407 34.81 3.35 -18.41
C ASN A 407 33.55 3.63 -19.25
N PHE A 408 32.72 4.59 -18.78
CA PHE A 408 31.46 4.98 -19.43
C PHE A 408 31.62 5.25 -20.95
N THR A 409 32.64 6.01 -21.33
CA THR A 409 32.83 6.45 -22.70
C THR A 409 33.25 5.28 -23.61
N GLU A 410 34.12 4.41 -23.11
CA GLU A 410 34.58 3.20 -23.82
C GLU A 410 33.42 2.22 -24.02
N ALA A 411 32.63 1.96 -22.98
CA ALA A 411 31.47 1.07 -23.06
C ALA A 411 30.40 1.62 -24.03
N ALA A 412 30.08 2.91 -23.95
CA ALA A 412 29.13 3.56 -24.85
C ALA A 412 29.61 3.53 -26.31
N ALA A 413 30.91 3.78 -26.55
CA ALA A 413 31.51 3.74 -27.90
C ALA A 413 31.48 2.31 -28.48
N ALA A 414 31.82 1.30 -27.69
CA ALA A 414 31.78 -0.11 -28.13
C ALA A 414 30.34 -0.54 -28.52
N ALA A 415 29.32 -0.04 -27.82
CA ALA A 415 27.92 -0.28 -28.14
C ALA A 415 27.36 0.72 -29.18
N LYS A 416 28.14 1.68 -29.66
CA LYS A 416 27.74 2.76 -30.59
C LYS A 416 26.58 3.61 -30.08
N LEU A 417 26.54 3.85 -28.78
CA LEU A 417 25.48 4.65 -28.13
C LEU A 417 25.87 6.13 -28.12
N PRO A 418 24.94 7.04 -28.46
CA PRO A 418 25.17 8.48 -28.28
C PRO A 418 25.21 8.83 -26.79
N VAL A 419 26.22 9.62 -26.42
CA VAL A 419 26.40 10.09 -25.05
C VAL A 419 25.85 11.51 -24.91
N THR A 420 24.99 11.74 -23.93
CA THR A 420 24.52 13.06 -23.54
C THR A 420 24.96 13.37 -22.10
N THR A 421 25.20 14.65 -21.83
CA THR A 421 25.54 15.08 -20.45
C THR A 421 24.55 16.16 -20.02
N THR A 422 23.98 16.00 -18.84
CA THR A 422 23.10 17.02 -18.27
C THR A 422 23.90 18.23 -17.80
N PRO A 423 23.30 19.42 -17.69
CA PRO A 423 23.86 20.46 -16.83
C PRO A 423 23.94 19.96 -15.38
N LEU A 424 24.53 20.77 -14.48
CA LEU A 424 24.46 20.49 -13.05
C LEU A 424 22.98 20.51 -12.60
N VAL A 425 22.48 19.37 -12.14
CA VAL A 425 21.11 19.18 -11.67
C VAL A 425 21.11 18.80 -10.18
N PHE A 426 20.02 19.11 -9.50
CA PHE A 426 19.71 18.57 -8.19
C PHE A 426 19.10 17.17 -8.32
N ALA A 427 18.94 16.45 -7.21
CA ALA A 427 18.34 15.13 -7.17
C ALA A 427 16.87 15.09 -7.67
N ASN A 428 16.17 16.23 -7.69
CA ASN A 428 14.84 16.38 -8.27
C ASN A 428 14.85 16.68 -9.78
N GLY A 429 16.02 16.66 -10.42
CA GLY A 429 16.17 16.90 -11.86
C GLY A 429 16.15 18.36 -12.31
N THR A 430 16.01 19.32 -11.40
CA THR A 430 16.07 20.75 -11.74
C THR A 430 17.49 21.27 -11.77
N SER A 431 17.76 22.31 -12.59
CA SER A 431 19.09 22.95 -12.66
C SER A 431 19.00 24.38 -12.14
N LYS A 432 19.94 24.75 -11.27
CA LYS A 432 20.10 26.15 -10.82
C LYS A 432 20.74 27.03 -11.91
N GLY A 433 21.61 26.45 -12.70
CA GLY A 433 22.35 27.15 -13.77
C GLY A 433 21.51 27.40 -15.03
N ASP A 434 20.47 26.60 -15.25
CA ASP A 434 19.54 26.74 -16.36
C ASP A 434 18.09 26.54 -15.86
N PRO A 435 17.40 27.62 -15.53
CA PRO A 435 16.00 27.55 -15.06
C PRO A 435 15.01 27.00 -16.11
N ASN A 436 15.39 27.01 -17.38
CA ASN A 436 14.57 26.48 -18.48
C ASN A 436 14.85 25.00 -18.77
N PHE A 437 15.88 24.44 -18.16
CA PHE A 437 16.19 23.01 -18.30
C PHE A 437 15.06 22.18 -17.74
N LYS A 438 14.47 21.35 -18.60
CA LYS A 438 13.46 20.36 -18.23
C LYS A 438 14.00 19.00 -18.60
N LEU A 439 14.20 18.20 -17.58
CA LEU A 439 14.48 16.79 -17.78
C LEU A 439 13.23 16.07 -18.27
N ASP A 440 13.39 15.15 -19.21
CA ASP A 440 12.31 14.24 -19.59
C ASP A 440 11.94 13.38 -18.37
N ALA A 441 10.64 13.35 -18.04
CA ALA A 441 10.14 12.63 -16.85
C ALA A 441 10.53 11.13 -16.86
N LYS A 442 10.70 10.53 -18.05
CA LYS A 442 11.15 9.13 -18.17
C LYS A 442 12.55 8.90 -17.58
N LEU A 443 13.39 9.93 -17.49
CA LEU A 443 14.76 9.85 -16.97
C LEU A 443 14.83 9.99 -15.43
N ALA A 444 13.70 10.13 -14.72
CA ALA A 444 13.71 10.22 -13.28
C ALA A 444 14.42 9.05 -12.57
N PRO A 445 14.27 7.77 -12.99
CA PRO A 445 15.04 6.66 -12.42
C PRO A 445 16.56 6.84 -12.62
N ALA A 446 16.98 7.34 -13.78
CA ALA A 446 18.40 7.58 -14.07
C ALA A 446 19.00 8.70 -13.22
N ILE A 447 18.23 9.76 -12.93
CA ILE A 447 18.67 10.81 -11.99
C ILE A 447 18.87 10.22 -10.60
N LYS A 448 17.88 9.46 -10.10
CA LYS A 448 17.99 8.83 -8.78
C LYS A 448 19.25 7.98 -8.70
N THR A 449 19.42 7.03 -9.60
CA THR A 449 20.61 6.18 -9.63
C THR A 449 21.90 6.99 -9.81
N GLY A 450 21.91 8.00 -10.69
CA GLY A 450 23.07 8.88 -10.88
C GLY A 450 23.46 9.67 -9.63
N PHE A 451 22.56 9.85 -8.66
CA PHE A 451 22.86 10.42 -7.34
C PHE A 451 23.28 9.37 -6.32
N ASP A 452 22.94 8.09 -6.52
CA ASP A 452 23.33 6.99 -5.63
C ASP A 452 24.75 6.48 -5.96
N ILE A 453 25.21 6.60 -7.23
CA ILE A 453 26.54 6.18 -7.69
C ILE A 453 27.63 7.11 -7.09
N ALA A 454 28.65 6.56 -6.42
CA ALA A 454 29.79 7.36 -5.97
C ALA A 454 30.63 7.85 -7.16
N PRO A 455 31.39 8.97 -7.02
CA PRO A 455 32.08 9.60 -8.16
C PRO A 455 33.05 8.70 -8.95
N ASN A 456 33.58 7.64 -8.33
CA ASN A 456 34.54 6.71 -8.90
C ASN A 456 33.97 5.30 -9.11
N ASP A 457 32.67 5.10 -8.87
CA ASP A 457 32.02 3.82 -9.07
C ASP A 457 31.74 3.59 -10.57
N PRO A 458 31.64 2.32 -10.98
CA PRO A 458 31.28 1.98 -12.37
C PRO A 458 29.93 2.58 -12.76
N PRO A 459 29.72 2.87 -14.06
CA PRO A 459 28.40 3.23 -14.58
C PRO A 459 27.36 2.16 -14.28
N GLU A 460 26.10 2.56 -14.12
CA GLU A 460 24.98 1.65 -13.93
C GLU A 460 24.00 1.72 -15.10
N ILE A 461 23.37 0.57 -15.42
CA ILE A 461 22.32 0.47 -16.43
C ILE A 461 20.98 0.40 -15.71
N VAL A 462 20.10 1.35 -16.02
CA VAL A 462 18.80 1.58 -15.34
C VAL A 462 17.67 1.40 -16.32
N ALA A 463 16.64 0.64 -15.93
CA ALA A 463 15.39 0.53 -16.69
C ALA A 463 14.55 1.81 -16.54
N LEU A 464 14.01 2.31 -17.66
CA LEU A 464 13.16 3.53 -17.67
C LEU A 464 11.68 3.25 -17.42
N GLY A 465 11.31 1.97 -17.28
CA GLY A 465 9.93 1.55 -17.08
C GLY A 465 9.12 1.42 -18.38
N GLY A 466 8.17 0.49 -18.40
CA GLY A 466 7.42 0.15 -19.62
C GLY A 466 8.34 -0.24 -20.79
N ASP A 467 7.95 0.16 -22.01
CA ASP A 467 8.70 -0.12 -23.25
C ASP A 467 9.69 0.99 -23.62
N GLN A 468 10.08 1.85 -22.67
CA GLN A 468 10.95 3.00 -22.95
C GLN A 468 12.45 2.66 -23.02
N GLY A 469 12.81 1.42 -22.69
CA GLY A 469 14.19 0.92 -22.75
C GLY A 469 14.98 1.17 -21.48
N TYR A 470 16.28 1.37 -21.63
CA TYR A 470 17.25 1.51 -20.55
C TYR A 470 18.13 2.73 -20.78
N VAL A 471 18.85 3.14 -19.76
CA VAL A 471 19.87 4.18 -19.83
C VAL A 471 21.09 3.76 -19.02
N MET A 472 22.26 3.83 -19.61
CA MET A 472 23.50 3.75 -18.86
C MET A 472 23.80 5.14 -18.31
N VAL A 473 24.04 5.25 -17.00
CA VAL A 473 24.26 6.51 -16.29
C VAL A 473 25.54 6.48 -15.45
N SER A 474 26.24 7.60 -15.40
CA SER A 474 27.34 7.82 -14.46
C SER A 474 27.48 9.30 -14.12
N PRO A 475 28.04 9.66 -12.94
CA PRO A 475 28.40 11.04 -12.63
C PRO A 475 29.50 11.53 -13.59
N ALA A 476 29.28 12.71 -14.20
CA ALA A 476 30.31 13.42 -14.93
C ALA A 476 31.03 14.43 -14.04
N GLN A 477 30.27 15.10 -13.20
CA GLN A 477 30.75 16.07 -12.22
C GLN A 477 29.89 15.99 -10.98
N VAL A 478 30.51 16.05 -9.81
CA VAL A 478 29.81 16.10 -8.52
C VAL A 478 30.24 17.39 -7.82
N VAL A 479 29.26 18.20 -7.45
CA VAL A 479 29.43 19.38 -6.61
C VAL A 479 28.76 19.08 -5.29
N ALA A 480 29.55 18.82 -4.28
CA ALA A 480 29.06 18.48 -2.93
C ALA A 480 28.19 19.60 -2.34
N ALA A 481 27.27 19.22 -1.47
CA ALA A 481 26.45 20.17 -0.73
C ALA A 481 27.34 21.12 0.07
N ALA A 482 27.17 22.42 -0.15
CA ALA A 482 27.96 23.45 0.51
C ALA A 482 27.12 24.71 0.73
N PRO A 483 27.45 25.54 1.75
CA PRO A 483 26.82 26.84 1.88
C PRO A 483 27.13 27.71 0.65
N ALA A 484 26.12 28.37 0.12
CA ALA A 484 26.30 29.33 -0.98
C ALA A 484 27.32 30.41 -0.56
N PRO A 485 28.30 30.75 -1.43
CA PRO A 485 29.27 31.79 -1.11
C PRO A 485 28.61 33.10 -0.73
N LEU A 486 29.03 33.73 0.39
CA LEU A 486 28.42 34.97 0.88
C LEU A 486 28.32 36.05 -0.21
N ALA A 487 29.36 36.15 -1.05
CA ALA A 487 29.39 37.16 -2.12
C ALA A 487 28.20 37.03 -3.11
N SER A 488 27.69 35.78 -3.33
CA SER A 488 26.57 35.52 -4.25
C SER A 488 25.18 35.71 -3.60
N ILE A 489 25.11 35.73 -2.27
CA ILE A 489 23.85 35.83 -1.51
C ILE A 489 23.84 36.97 -0.51
N ARG A 490 24.77 37.95 -0.63
CA ARG A 490 24.97 39.02 0.34
C ARG A 490 23.67 39.78 0.65
N ASP A 491 22.91 40.14 -0.34
CA ASP A 491 21.65 40.89 -0.17
C ASP A 491 20.58 40.05 0.53
N GLN A 492 20.53 38.75 0.23
CA GLN A 492 19.66 37.82 0.94
C GLN A 492 20.04 37.72 2.41
N VAL A 493 21.32 37.57 2.72
CA VAL A 493 21.85 37.49 4.10
C VAL A 493 21.58 38.78 4.84
N ALA A 494 21.76 39.95 4.21
CA ALA A 494 21.46 41.25 4.78
C ALA A 494 19.96 41.41 5.10
N SER A 495 19.09 40.98 4.20
CA SER A 495 17.62 40.95 4.41
C SER A 495 17.25 40.01 5.56
N ASP A 496 17.84 38.83 5.63
CA ASP A 496 17.59 37.85 6.68
C ASP A 496 18.05 38.37 8.04
N TRP A 497 19.22 39.05 8.10
CA TRP A 497 19.71 39.72 9.31
C TRP A 497 18.75 40.83 9.76
N LEU A 498 18.26 41.66 8.83
CA LEU A 498 17.26 42.70 9.12
C LEU A 498 16.00 42.11 9.74
N ASN A 499 15.50 41.03 9.14
CA ASN A 499 14.31 40.34 9.64
C ASN A 499 14.54 39.73 11.02
N ASP A 500 15.72 39.11 11.27
CA ASP A 500 16.09 38.54 12.56
C ASP A 500 16.18 39.60 13.65
N GLN A 501 16.85 40.73 13.37
CA GLN A 501 16.95 41.83 14.31
C GLN A 501 15.60 42.52 14.58
N ALA A 502 14.77 42.70 13.53
CA ALA A 502 13.42 43.20 13.69
C ALA A 502 12.55 42.25 14.52
N LEU A 503 12.67 40.94 14.32
CA LEU A 503 11.96 39.94 15.10
C LEU A 503 12.32 39.97 16.58
N LYS A 504 13.62 40.11 16.90
CA LYS A 504 14.10 40.25 18.27
C LYS A 504 13.55 41.52 18.94
N ARG A 505 13.59 42.66 18.23
CA ARG A 505 13.03 43.94 18.73
C ARG A 505 11.50 43.89 18.88
N ALA A 506 10.79 43.31 17.90
CA ALA A 506 9.35 43.15 17.97
C ALA A 506 8.93 42.25 19.14
N ARG A 507 9.65 41.15 19.37
CA ARG A 507 9.43 40.23 20.51
C ARG A 507 9.63 40.95 21.84
N ALA A 508 10.71 41.73 21.98
CA ALA A 508 10.99 42.48 23.20
C ALA A 508 9.89 43.55 23.44
N SER A 509 9.49 44.29 22.43
CA SER A 509 8.37 45.23 22.49
C SER A 509 7.05 44.56 22.87
N ALA A 510 6.70 43.45 22.22
CA ALA A 510 5.51 42.68 22.53
C ALA A 510 5.50 42.19 23.99
N ALA A 511 6.63 41.68 24.47
CA ALA A 511 6.78 41.25 25.86
C ALA A 511 6.62 42.40 26.86
N ALA A 512 7.20 43.56 26.57
CA ALA A 512 7.07 44.78 27.40
C ALA A 512 5.62 45.28 27.44
N ILE A 513 4.93 45.30 26.29
CA ILE A 513 3.51 45.66 26.20
C ILE A 513 2.63 44.69 26.99
N ALA A 514 2.85 43.39 26.84
CA ALA A 514 2.13 42.36 27.56
C ALA A 514 2.35 42.46 29.10
N ALA A 515 3.57 42.70 29.53
CA ALA A 515 3.92 42.89 30.96
C ALA A 515 3.17 44.06 31.56
N LYS A 516 3.20 45.26 30.92
CA LYS A 516 2.48 46.45 31.37
C LYS A 516 0.95 46.21 31.38
N ALA A 517 0.42 45.58 30.35
CA ALA A 517 -0.98 45.28 30.28
C ALA A 517 -1.42 44.29 31.37
N SER A 518 -0.58 43.31 31.74
CA SER A 518 -0.81 42.37 32.85
C SER A 518 -0.74 43.03 34.23
N GLN A 519 -0.07 44.23 34.35
CA GLN A 519 0.00 45.05 35.55
C GLN A 519 -1.19 46.02 35.69
N GLY A 520 -2.14 46.01 34.76
CA GLY A 520 -3.38 46.76 34.85
C GLY A 520 -3.57 47.84 33.76
N ALA A 521 -2.51 48.21 33.01
CA ALA A 521 -2.62 49.18 31.92
C ALA A 521 -3.58 48.65 30.81
N SER A 522 -4.26 49.56 30.10
CA SER A 522 -4.90 49.15 28.86
C SER A 522 -3.87 48.80 27.78
N LEU A 523 -4.24 47.92 26.80
CA LEU A 523 -3.30 47.63 25.69
C LEU A 523 -2.96 48.94 24.92
N ALA A 524 -3.89 49.84 24.76
CA ALA A 524 -3.68 51.11 24.08
C ALA A 524 -2.62 51.98 24.80
N ASP A 525 -2.68 52.07 26.14
CA ASP A 525 -1.73 52.83 26.91
C ASP A 525 -0.37 52.18 26.97
N ALA A 526 -0.33 50.82 27.08
CA ALA A 526 0.92 50.07 27.02
C ALA A 526 1.65 50.25 25.66
N ILE A 527 0.91 50.36 24.55
CA ILE A 527 1.45 50.65 23.23
C ILE A 527 2.00 52.08 23.16
N LYS A 528 1.24 53.06 23.60
CA LYS A 528 1.70 54.47 23.63
C LYS A 528 3.00 54.57 24.40
N GLN A 529 3.11 53.90 25.54
CA GLN A 529 4.33 53.91 26.38
C GLN A 529 5.48 53.10 25.78
N SER A 530 5.25 52.27 24.77
CA SER A 530 6.31 51.54 24.07
C SER A 530 7.04 52.39 23.05
N GLY A 531 6.42 53.53 22.61
CA GLY A 531 6.94 54.41 21.56
C GLY A 531 6.91 53.77 20.16
N ALA A 532 6.41 52.56 20.01
CA ALA A 532 6.33 51.88 18.71
C ALA A 532 5.08 52.31 17.96
N SER A 533 5.22 52.59 16.67
CA SER A 533 4.06 52.82 15.75
C SER A 533 3.46 51.47 15.39
N LEU A 534 2.41 51.08 16.10
CA LEU A 534 1.71 49.79 15.92
C LEU A 534 0.30 49.98 15.40
N PRO A 535 -0.28 48.92 14.78
CA PRO A 535 -1.69 48.92 14.42
C PRO A 535 -2.61 49.16 15.64
N PRO A 536 -3.84 49.66 15.40
CA PRO A 536 -4.78 49.91 16.48
C PRO A 536 -5.17 48.60 17.19
N VAL A 537 -5.45 48.74 18.49
CA VAL A 537 -6.01 47.64 19.29
C VAL A 537 -7.38 47.29 18.75
N ARG A 538 -7.67 46.00 18.65
CA ARG A 538 -8.94 45.46 18.20
C ARG A 538 -9.59 44.69 19.34
N PRO A 539 -10.86 44.96 19.65
CA PRO A 539 -11.61 44.14 20.58
C PRO A 539 -11.83 42.74 19.95
N ILE A 540 -11.70 41.71 20.75
CA ILE A 540 -12.00 40.33 20.36
C ILE A 540 -12.94 39.72 21.39
N ALA A 541 -13.91 38.94 20.96
CA ALA A 541 -14.81 38.18 21.81
C ALA A 541 -15.10 36.82 21.18
N ALA A 542 -15.24 35.81 21.99
CA ALA A 542 -15.63 34.48 21.52
C ALA A 542 -16.24 33.67 22.66
N ARG A 543 -17.06 32.68 22.28
CA ARG A 543 -17.52 31.61 23.18
C ARG A 543 -16.69 30.35 22.98
N ARG A 544 -16.46 29.61 24.06
CA ARG A 544 -15.67 28.38 24.01
C ARG A 544 -16.20 27.38 22.99
N ILE A 545 -17.53 27.25 22.87
CA ILE A 545 -18.17 26.37 21.89
C ILE A 545 -17.77 26.69 20.44
N GLN A 546 -17.53 27.97 20.10
CA GLN A 546 -17.12 28.39 18.76
C GLN A 546 -15.71 27.87 18.42
N LEU A 547 -14.82 27.82 19.42
CA LEU A 547 -13.48 27.25 19.25
C LEU A 547 -13.54 25.74 19.03
N ALA A 548 -14.42 25.05 19.77
CA ALA A 548 -14.61 23.59 19.61
C ALA A 548 -15.16 23.23 18.22
N GLN A 549 -15.95 24.13 17.61
CA GLN A 549 -16.51 23.91 16.26
C GLN A 549 -15.57 24.31 15.10
N ALA A 550 -14.48 25.01 15.38
CA ALA A 550 -13.59 25.57 14.37
C ALA A 550 -12.62 24.56 13.70
N GLN A 551 -12.86 23.25 13.81
CA GLN A 551 -12.13 22.15 13.13
C GLN A 551 -10.63 22.43 12.88
N GLY A 552 -9.89 22.83 13.91
CA GLY A 552 -8.42 22.85 13.90
C GLY A 552 -7.73 24.15 13.51
N GLN A 553 -8.41 25.20 13.03
CA GLN A 553 -7.77 26.48 12.69
C GLN A 553 -8.27 27.66 13.53
N VAL A 554 -8.08 27.58 14.85
CA VAL A 554 -8.38 28.72 15.71
C VAL A 554 -7.23 29.73 15.65
N PRO A 555 -7.50 31.03 15.32
CA PRO A 555 -6.47 32.05 15.32
C PRO A 555 -5.77 32.18 16.69
N PRO A 556 -4.44 32.39 16.74
CA PRO A 556 -3.69 32.50 18.00
C PRO A 556 -4.23 33.50 19.01
N PRO A 557 -4.75 34.67 18.62
CA PRO A 557 -5.39 35.59 19.58
C PRO A 557 -6.60 34.99 20.30
N LEU A 558 -7.43 34.21 19.62
CA LEU A 558 -8.59 33.55 20.23
C LEU A 558 -8.18 32.37 21.11
N GLN A 559 -7.11 31.65 20.76
CA GLN A 559 -6.56 30.61 21.64
C GLN A 559 -6.08 31.21 22.96
N LEU A 560 -5.32 32.29 22.91
CA LEU A 560 -4.83 33.00 24.09
C LEU A 560 -5.99 33.53 24.95
N LEU A 561 -7.05 34.00 24.34
CA LEU A 561 -8.23 34.51 25.07
C LEU A 561 -8.78 33.47 26.06
N PHE A 562 -8.72 32.18 25.72
CA PHE A 562 -9.25 31.09 26.55
C PHE A 562 -8.20 30.42 27.47
N THR A 563 -6.93 30.78 27.35
CA THR A 563 -5.86 30.27 28.23
C THR A 563 -5.48 31.22 29.36
N LEU A 564 -5.81 32.49 29.21
CA LEU A 564 -5.42 33.53 30.15
C LEU A 564 -6.47 33.75 31.24
N ALA A 565 -6.03 34.16 32.42
CA ALA A 565 -6.92 34.69 33.46
C ALA A 565 -7.34 36.14 33.12
N GLN A 566 -8.46 36.55 33.69
CA GLN A 566 -8.98 37.93 33.53
C GLN A 566 -7.93 38.95 34.00
N GLY A 567 -7.74 40.02 33.23
CA GLY A 567 -6.79 41.08 33.46
C GLY A 567 -5.35 40.73 33.02
N LYS A 568 -5.06 39.49 32.64
CA LYS A 568 -3.75 39.04 32.17
C LYS A 568 -3.59 39.22 30.67
N SER A 569 -2.32 39.37 30.27
CA SER A 569 -1.92 39.54 28.88
C SER A 569 -0.77 38.63 28.53
N GLN A 570 -0.71 38.15 27.28
CA GLN A 570 0.38 37.30 26.80
C GLN A 570 0.64 37.53 25.30
N VAL A 571 1.86 37.15 24.90
CA VAL A 571 2.33 37.21 23.51
C VAL A 571 2.13 35.86 22.83
N ALA A 572 1.60 35.85 21.61
CA ALA A 572 1.65 34.71 20.71
C ALA A 572 2.41 35.07 19.42
N PRO A 573 3.18 34.14 18.83
CA PRO A 573 3.76 34.34 17.52
C PRO A 573 2.67 34.41 16.45
N GLU A 574 2.88 35.21 15.42
CA GLU A 574 2.08 35.20 14.22
C GLU A 574 2.48 33.96 13.38
N PRO A 575 1.53 33.17 12.86
CA PRO A 575 1.81 31.86 12.22
C PRO A 575 2.79 31.92 11.03
N THR A 576 2.84 33.03 10.30
CA THR A 576 3.76 33.18 9.16
C THR A 576 5.16 33.66 9.58
N GLY A 577 5.41 33.86 10.88
CA GLY A 577 6.68 34.35 11.42
C GLY A 577 6.94 35.84 11.17
N LYS A 578 5.94 36.60 10.72
CA LYS A 578 6.08 38.02 10.38
C LYS A 578 5.73 38.97 11.51
N GLY A 579 5.60 38.47 12.73
CA GLY A 579 5.30 39.29 13.89
C GLY A 579 4.78 38.52 15.08
N PHE A 580 4.11 39.26 15.95
CA PHE A 580 3.49 38.73 17.17
C PHE A 580 2.10 39.31 17.36
N TYR A 581 1.30 38.65 18.19
CA TYR A 581 0.09 39.21 18.76
C TYR A 581 0.30 39.41 20.26
N VAL A 582 -0.27 40.49 20.79
CA VAL A 582 -0.45 40.65 22.24
C VAL A 582 -1.95 40.65 22.52
N VAL A 583 -2.37 39.78 23.43
CA VAL A 583 -3.78 39.63 23.81
C VAL A 583 -3.91 39.90 25.29
N LYS A 584 -4.94 40.66 25.70
CA LYS A 584 -5.33 40.89 27.07
C LYS A 584 -6.77 40.47 27.27
N VAL A 585 -7.06 39.62 28.26
CA VAL A 585 -8.44 39.28 28.65
C VAL A 585 -8.98 40.41 29.53
N THR A 586 -10.09 41.00 29.11
CA THR A 586 -10.77 42.07 29.87
C THR A 586 -11.88 41.49 30.74
N THR A 587 -12.70 40.61 30.18
CA THR A 587 -13.89 40.08 30.83
C THR A 587 -13.98 38.56 30.61
N ILE A 588 -14.33 37.83 31.64
CA ILE A 588 -14.76 36.43 31.54
C ILE A 588 -16.21 36.36 32.04
N ILE A 589 -17.11 36.01 31.12
CA ILE A 589 -18.52 35.85 31.40
C ILE A 589 -18.80 34.35 31.57
N PRO A 590 -19.08 33.86 32.78
CA PRO A 590 -19.39 32.46 32.99
C PRO A 590 -20.63 32.06 32.19
N GLY A 591 -20.54 30.91 31.49
CA GLY A 591 -21.69 30.37 30.81
C GLY A 591 -22.73 29.78 31.76
N ASN A 592 -23.97 29.82 31.35
CA ASN A 592 -25.08 29.19 32.06
C ASN A 592 -25.91 28.34 31.10
N ALA A 593 -25.79 27.04 31.20
CA ALA A 593 -26.50 26.10 30.34
C ALA A 593 -27.92 25.74 30.90
N THR A 594 -28.37 26.29 32.02
CA THR A 594 -29.65 25.93 32.60
C THR A 594 -30.84 26.12 31.65
N ALA A 595 -30.76 27.15 30.78
CA ALA A 595 -31.77 27.42 29.77
C ALA A 595 -31.52 26.69 28.43
N GLN A 596 -30.52 25.80 28.36
CA GLN A 596 -30.14 25.07 27.15
C GLN A 596 -30.09 23.55 27.35
N PRO A 597 -31.25 22.88 27.57
CA PRO A 597 -31.31 21.45 27.84
C PRO A 597 -30.66 20.60 26.74
N ALA A 598 -30.75 21.04 25.46
CA ALA A 598 -30.13 20.34 24.32
C ALA A 598 -28.61 20.27 24.43
N LEU A 599 -27.96 21.35 24.85
CA LEU A 599 -26.49 21.37 25.04
C LEU A 599 -26.10 20.49 26.25
N ILE A 600 -26.89 20.50 27.30
CA ILE A 600 -26.66 19.59 28.45
C ILE A 600 -26.78 18.14 28.00
N GLY A 601 -27.81 17.78 27.20
CA GLY A 601 -27.98 16.43 26.65
C GLY A 601 -26.81 16.03 25.72
N GLN A 602 -26.31 16.95 24.89
CA GLN A 602 -25.14 16.70 24.06
C GLN A 602 -23.90 16.41 24.92
N MET A 603 -23.59 17.24 25.91
CA MET A 603 -22.46 17.04 26.81
C MET A 603 -22.61 15.76 27.63
N GLN A 604 -23.84 15.44 28.05
CA GLN A 604 -24.13 14.18 28.74
C GLN A 604 -23.78 12.98 27.85
N SER A 605 -24.18 13.01 26.58
CA SER A 605 -23.89 11.95 25.62
C SER A 605 -22.39 11.82 25.35
N GLU A 606 -21.68 12.93 25.23
CA GLU A 606 -20.23 12.97 25.00
C GLU A 606 -19.44 12.41 26.19
N LEU A 607 -19.75 12.89 27.38
CA LEU A 607 -19.15 12.38 28.63
C LEU A 607 -19.52 10.91 28.89
N GLN A 608 -20.74 10.49 28.52
CA GLN A 608 -21.13 9.09 28.62
C GLN A 608 -20.36 8.20 27.67
N ARG A 609 -20.10 8.67 26.45
CA ARG A 609 -19.25 7.95 25.48
C ARG A 609 -17.83 7.77 26.04
N SER A 610 -17.21 8.85 26.51
CA SER A 610 -15.87 8.79 27.11
C SER A 610 -15.82 7.85 28.32
N ALA A 611 -16.81 7.95 29.22
CA ALA A 611 -16.89 7.06 30.37
C ALA A 611 -17.14 5.59 29.98
N SER A 612 -17.92 5.35 28.91
CA SER A 612 -18.13 4.00 28.36
C SER A 612 -16.84 3.39 27.81
N GLU A 613 -16.05 4.19 27.11
CA GLU A 613 -14.73 3.79 26.57
C GLU A 613 -13.74 3.51 27.71
N ASP A 614 -13.71 4.36 28.74
CA ASP A 614 -12.86 4.16 29.92
C ASP A 614 -13.24 2.88 30.67
N TYR A 615 -14.53 2.64 30.91
CA TYR A 615 -15.01 1.42 31.58
C TYR A 615 -14.68 0.17 30.77
N ALA A 616 -14.84 0.23 29.43
CA ALA A 616 -14.46 -0.89 28.57
C ALA A 616 -12.94 -1.16 28.65
N ARG A 617 -12.13 -0.10 28.66
CA ARG A 617 -10.66 -0.20 28.77
C ARG A 617 -10.22 -0.76 30.11
N GLU A 618 -10.81 -0.26 31.21
CA GLU A 618 -10.52 -0.75 32.56
C GLU A 618 -10.95 -2.20 32.73
N PHE A 619 -12.11 -2.58 32.18
CA PHE A 619 -12.58 -3.96 32.20
C PHE A 619 -11.59 -4.88 31.43
N LEU A 620 -11.17 -4.50 30.21
CA LEU A 620 -10.18 -5.26 29.46
C LEU A 620 -8.84 -5.36 30.19
N ALA A 621 -8.40 -4.28 30.83
CA ALA A 621 -7.18 -4.31 31.66
C ALA A 621 -7.33 -5.28 32.85
N ALA A 622 -8.48 -5.30 33.52
CA ALA A 622 -8.76 -6.25 34.58
C ALA A 622 -8.80 -7.70 34.07
N VAL A 623 -9.43 -7.96 32.94
CA VAL A 623 -9.47 -9.26 32.28
C VAL A 623 -8.04 -9.72 31.92
N ARG A 624 -7.22 -8.87 31.31
CA ARG A 624 -5.81 -9.17 31.00
C ARG A 624 -5.02 -9.55 32.27
N ALA A 625 -5.25 -8.82 33.37
CA ALA A 625 -4.58 -9.10 34.63
C ALA A 625 -5.03 -10.44 35.23
N ASP A 626 -6.33 -10.75 35.19
CA ASP A 626 -6.90 -12.01 35.71
C ASP A 626 -6.35 -13.22 34.96
N VAL A 627 -6.35 -13.18 33.64
CA VAL A 627 -5.81 -14.27 32.81
C VAL A 627 -4.27 -14.24 32.67
N LYS A 628 -3.60 -13.31 33.37
CA LYS A 628 -2.13 -13.15 33.36
C LYS A 628 -1.56 -12.97 31.95
N ALA A 629 -2.19 -12.09 31.17
CA ALA A 629 -1.71 -11.80 29.80
C ALA A 629 -0.27 -11.29 29.80
N LYS A 630 0.55 -11.79 28.88
CA LYS A 630 1.98 -11.43 28.74
C LYS A 630 2.33 -11.24 27.27
N ARG A 631 3.13 -10.24 26.98
CA ARG A 631 3.70 -9.96 25.64
C ARG A 631 5.14 -10.47 25.58
N ASN A 632 5.57 -10.91 24.40
CA ASN A 632 6.95 -11.29 24.09
C ASN A 632 7.62 -10.12 23.32
N GLU A 633 8.15 -9.17 24.08
CA GLU A 633 8.72 -7.94 23.49
C GLU A 633 9.87 -8.24 22.51
N ALA A 634 10.66 -9.28 22.73
CA ALA A 634 11.76 -9.67 21.83
C ALA A 634 11.22 -10.15 20.46
N ALA A 635 10.20 -11.01 20.45
CA ALA A 635 9.55 -11.47 19.23
C ALA A 635 8.82 -10.33 18.51
N ILE A 636 8.17 -9.44 19.25
CA ILE A 636 7.50 -8.23 18.72
C ILE A 636 8.48 -7.35 17.97
N GLN A 637 9.61 -6.99 18.56
CA GLN A 637 10.62 -6.15 17.93
C GLN A 637 11.24 -6.81 16.69
N THR A 638 11.50 -8.11 16.76
CA THR A 638 12.00 -8.87 15.61
C THR A 638 11.01 -8.84 14.44
N MET A 639 9.71 -9.05 14.74
CA MET A 639 8.67 -9.02 13.71
C MET A 639 8.50 -7.63 13.10
N LYS A 640 8.46 -6.56 13.92
CA LYS A 640 8.40 -5.17 13.43
C LYS A 640 9.54 -4.86 12.46
N THR A 641 10.76 -5.20 12.83
CA THR A 641 11.96 -4.97 12.00
C THR A 641 11.86 -5.73 10.68
N ARG A 642 11.44 -7.00 10.72
CA ARG A 642 11.27 -7.84 9.52
C ARG A 642 10.20 -7.29 8.58
N MET A 643 9.05 -6.84 9.10
CA MET A 643 7.98 -6.27 8.30
C MET A 643 8.41 -5.01 7.53
N VAL A 644 9.15 -4.12 8.18
CA VAL A 644 9.66 -2.90 7.52
C VAL A 644 10.74 -3.25 6.49
N SER A 645 11.62 -4.23 6.76
CA SER A 645 12.69 -4.61 5.84
C SER A 645 12.22 -5.42 4.63
N SER A 646 11.08 -6.12 4.72
CA SER A 646 10.52 -6.94 3.62
C SER A 646 9.53 -6.19 2.73
N GLY A 647 9.20 -4.95 3.04
CA GLY A 647 8.23 -4.11 2.33
C GLY A 647 8.85 -3.01 1.49
N GLY A 648 10.20 -3.03 1.28
CA GLY A 648 10.93 -2.09 0.44
C GLY A 648 11.29 -2.65 -0.92
#